data_d6968809227f7b56269e723f95f4a010
#
_entry.id   d6968809227f7b56269e723f95f4a010
#
_cell.length_a   1.000
_cell.length_b   1.000
_cell.length_c   1.000
_cell.angle_alpha   90.00
_cell.angle_beta   90.00
_cell.angle_gamma   90.00
#
_symmetry.space_group_name_H-M   'P 1'
#
loop_
_entity.id
_entity.type
_entity.pdbx_description
1 polymer ?
#
loop_
_entity_poly.entity_id
_entity_poly.type
_entity_poly.pdbx_seq_one_letter_code
_entity_poly.pdbx_strand_id
1 'polypeptide(L)'
;LIEHAFDAMIGGMGFRNPAVPWSELERRLAGGGTGAPPTPPSWANGGDGPAWSRKRPAYQAPETLEHRRGAGAVPYAELHCHTNFSFLDGASHPEELAEEAARLGLEALAVTDHDGFYGVVRFAEAARAVGLPTVFGTELTLDGPVEPPLGVPDPPGEHLVVLARDPRGYGQLSRAATVAQLAGQKGAPRIVVEELAALADGRWAVLTGCRKGPVAAALERAGPAAAGRALDRLVELFGAEHVHVELWDHGDPLDTVRNDVLAALAVARGLPLIATNNVHYAVPARRQLAAALAAVRARRSLAEIDPWLPGGGAAHLRSGAEQARRFARYPGVVEAAAELGRACAFDLRLVAPDLPPFPCPDDLDEMAYLRRLVEQGAARPDRYGPRPTSTAGQTFRERAWRQLDHELDVIATLGFPGYFLIVWDIVEFCRRQDIYCQGRGSAANSAACWALGITKADAVRLGLLFERFLSPERDGPPDIDLDIESGRREEVIQYVYQRYGRHNAAQVANVITYRARSAVRDMAKALGADPGQQDAWSKQLDPWRGVRGTAELADQEIPAEVLELAAEVEHFPRHLGIHSGGMVLCDRPVIEVCPVEWARMADRSVLQWDKDDCAAVGLVKFDLLGLGMLTALHHMVDLVRAHTDPDVDLATVPQDDAVYEMLCRADSIGVFQVESRAQMATLPRLRPRTFYDLVVEVALIRPGPIQGGSVHPYIRRRNGKEPVTYLHPLLEPALAKTLGIPLFQEQLMQMAIDVAGFSPGEADQLRQAMGSKRSTERMERLRGRLYEGMAARGITGSVADEIYAKLAAFANFGFPESHSVSFAYLVYASAWFKL
;
A
#
# COMPACT_ATOMS: atom_id res chain seq x y z
N LEU A 1 40.45 10.09 27.67
CA LEU A 1 40.31 10.26 26.19
C LEU A 1 39.26 9.29 25.62
N ILE A 2 39.09 8.08 26.17
CA ILE A 2 38.07 7.12 25.74
C ILE A 2 36.68 7.52 26.30
N GLU A 3 36.58 8.03 27.51
CA GLU A 3 35.33 8.53 28.10
C GLU A 3 34.83 9.80 27.37
N HIS A 4 35.70 10.72 27.01
CA HIS A 4 35.31 11.92 26.24
C HIS A 4 34.91 11.62 24.77
N ALA A 5 35.43 10.56 24.18
CA ALA A 5 34.98 10.11 22.85
C ALA A 5 33.62 9.40 22.89
N PHE A 6 33.28 8.73 23.99
CA PHE A 6 32.00 8.08 24.21
C PHE A 6 30.89 9.11 24.45
N ASP A 7 31.14 10.15 25.23
CA ASP A 7 30.19 11.23 25.47
C ASP A 7 29.93 12.07 24.20
N ALA A 8 30.92 12.27 23.34
CA ALA A 8 30.76 12.95 22.06
C ALA A 8 29.98 12.11 21.03
N MET A 9 30.05 10.79 21.08
CA MET A 9 29.27 9.89 20.20
C MET A 9 27.81 9.71 20.67
N ILE A 10 27.54 9.78 21.96
CA ILE A 10 26.19 9.69 22.53
C ILE A 10 25.47 11.04 22.48
N GLY A 11 26.17 12.16 22.42
CA GLY A 11 25.59 13.53 22.37
C GLY A 11 24.76 13.84 21.12
N GLY A 12 24.81 13.00 20.07
CA GLY A 12 24.07 13.16 18.83
C GLY A 12 22.79 12.32 18.69
N MET A 13 22.52 11.35 19.57
CA MET A 13 21.35 10.47 19.51
C MET A 13 20.42 10.54 20.73
N GLY A 14 20.55 11.55 21.56
CA GLY A 14 19.64 11.75 22.68
C GLY A 14 18.27 12.25 22.23
N PHE A 15 17.21 11.47 22.44
CA PHE A 15 15.87 12.02 22.55
C PHE A 15 15.91 13.12 23.62
N ARG A 16 15.99 14.37 23.22
CA ARG A 16 15.76 15.48 24.12
C ARG A 16 14.30 15.46 24.52
N ASN A 17 14.04 15.24 25.82
CA ASN A 17 12.70 15.50 26.34
C ASN A 17 12.30 16.93 25.92
N PRO A 18 11.11 17.12 25.34
CA PRO A 18 10.64 18.46 25.04
C PRO A 18 10.66 19.29 26.31
N ALA A 19 11.04 20.56 26.23
CA ALA A 19 11.08 21.48 27.36
C ALA A 19 9.65 21.91 27.82
N VAL A 20 8.75 20.93 27.94
CA VAL A 20 7.37 21.10 28.39
C VAL A 20 7.09 20.15 29.57
N PRO A 21 6.31 20.55 30.57
CA PRO A 21 5.89 19.68 31.67
C PRO A 21 5.20 18.43 31.12
N TRP A 22 5.37 17.29 31.80
CA TRP A 22 4.77 16.03 31.41
C TRP A 22 3.25 16.12 31.24
N SER A 23 2.55 16.85 32.12
CA SER A 23 1.11 17.10 32.04
C SER A 23 0.69 17.84 30.77
N GLU A 24 1.53 18.74 30.28
CA GLU A 24 1.30 19.46 29.02
C GLU A 24 1.57 18.54 27.81
N LEU A 25 2.57 17.68 27.90
CA LEU A 25 2.84 16.66 26.89
C LEU A 25 1.67 15.65 26.80
N GLU A 26 1.19 15.15 27.95
CA GLU A 26 0.01 14.28 27.99
C GLU A 26 -1.25 14.97 27.43
N ARG A 27 -1.47 16.23 27.73
CA ARG A 27 -2.58 17.02 27.20
C ARG A 27 -2.51 17.16 25.67
N ARG A 28 -1.32 17.41 25.13
CA ARG A 28 -1.07 17.49 23.68
C ARG A 28 -1.25 16.14 23.00
N LEU A 29 -0.78 15.07 23.61
CA LEU A 29 -0.93 13.70 23.09
C LEU A 29 -2.37 13.18 23.22
N ALA A 30 -3.12 13.63 24.23
CA ALA A 30 -4.53 13.28 24.44
C ALA A 30 -5.51 14.05 23.53
N GLY A 31 -5.03 14.90 22.62
CA GLY A 31 -5.88 15.64 21.69
C GLY A 31 -6.61 16.83 22.31
N GLY A 32 -6.18 17.31 23.50
CA GLY A 32 -6.74 18.48 24.19
C GLY A 32 -6.31 19.84 23.60
N GLY A 33 -5.78 19.87 22.39
CA GLY A 33 -5.62 21.08 21.58
C GLY A 33 -6.84 21.25 20.67
N THR A 34 -7.29 22.47 20.51
CA THR A 34 -8.42 22.87 19.69
C THR A 34 -8.14 22.70 18.17
N GLY A 35 -7.95 21.46 17.74
CA GLY A 35 -7.77 21.08 16.37
C GLY A 35 -7.24 19.65 16.32
N ALA A 36 -8.11 18.69 16.00
CA ALA A 36 -7.61 17.43 15.48
C ALA A 36 -6.68 17.76 14.29
N PRO A 37 -5.53 17.09 14.13
CA PRO A 37 -4.72 17.28 12.93
C PRO A 37 -5.64 17.12 11.73
N PRO A 38 -5.55 17.99 10.71
CA PRO A 38 -6.43 17.90 9.56
C PRO A 38 -6.37 16.49 9.03
N THR A 39 -7.53 15.86 8.84
CA THR A 39 -7.60 14.55 8.22
C THR A 39 -6.90 14.67 6.87
N PRO A 40 -5.86 13.87 6.59
CA PRO A 40 -5.19 13.96 5.30
C PRO A 40 -6.24 13.78 4.20
N PRO A 41 -6.15 14.53 3.10
CA PRO A 41 -7.08 14.41 1.99
C PRO A 41 -7.22 12.94 1.57
N SER A 42 -8.35 12.56 0.99
CA SER A 42 -8.62 11.17 0.57
C SER A 42 -7.57 10.59 -0.38
N TRP A 43 -6.88 11.47 -1.11
CA TRP A 43 -5.80 11.12 -2.02
C TRP A 43 -4.41 11.03 -1.34
N ALA A 44 -4.25 11.49 -0.10
CA ALA A 44 -2.98 11.39 0.59
C ALA A 44 -2.62 9.92 0.85
N ASN A 45 -1.49 9.49 0.35
CA ASN A 45 -0.99 8.15 0.58
C ASN A 45 -0.54 8.01 2.04
N GLY A 46 -1.21 7.15 2.79
CA GLY A 46 -0.87 6.86 4.19
C GLY A 46 0.29 5.88 4.38
N GLY A 47 0.95 5.48 3.29
CA GLY A 47 1.81 4.30 3.24
C GLY A 47 3.32 4.49 3.30
N ASP A 48 3.83 5.59 3.82
CA ASP A 48 5.23 5.97 3.63
C ASP A 48 6.25 5.39 4.61
N GLY A 49 5.86 4.47 5.44
CA GLY A 49 6.80 3.82 6.35
C GLY A 49 6.51 2.34 6.48
N PRO A 50 7.52 1.46 6.42
CA PRO A 50 7.32 0.01 6.51
C PRO A 50 6.65 -0.44 7.82
N ALA A 51 6.69 0.37 8.88
CA ALA A 51 6.11 0.05 10.19
C ALA A 51 4.70 0.62 10.42
N TRP A 52 4.22 1.59 9.61
CA TRP A 52 3.04 2.39 9.92
C TRP A 52 2.14 2.68 8.71
N SER A 53 2.16 1.83 7.68
CA SER A 53 1.33 2.03 6.51
C SER A 53 -0.16 1.92 6.87
N ARG A 54 -0.84 3.06 6.93
CA ARG A 54 -2.31 3.10 7.01
C ARG A 54 -2.86 2.72 5.64
N LYS A 55 -3.95 1.96 5.62
CA LYS A 55 -4.70 1.73 4.38
C LYS A 55 -5.15 3.07 3.82
N ARG A 56 -4.91 3.28 2.52
CA ARG A 56 -5.40 4.47 1.81
C ARG A 56 -6.91 4.57 1.97
N PRO A 57 -7.46 5.73 2.37
CA PRO A 57 -8.89 5.92 2.38
C PRO A 57 -9.48 5.77 0.99
N ALA A 58 -10.66 5.14 0.89
CA ALA A 58 -11.42 5.17 -0.34
C ALA A 58 -11.69 6.62 -0.74
N TYR A 59 -11.54 6.93 -2.02
CA TYR A 59 -11.82 8.27 -2.51
C TYR A 59 -13.32 8.60 -2.32
N GLN A 60 -13.59 9.84 -1.92
CA GLN A 60 -14.93 10.40 -1.82
C GLN A 60 -14.99 11.67 -2.65
N ALA A 61 -15.89 11.68 -3.62
CA ALA A 61 -16.11 12.87 -4.42
C ALA A 61 -16.57 14.04 -3.54
N PRO A 62 -16.10 15.28 -3.81
CA PRO A 62 -16.59 16.46 -3.10
C PRO A 62 -18.11 16.61 -3.27
N GLU A 63 -18.84 16.85 -2.18
CA GLU A 63 -20.29 17.08 -2.21
C GLU A 63 -20.69 18.29 -3.09
N THR A 64 -19.77 19.22 -3.27
CA THR A 64 -19.96 20.45 -4.06
C THR A 64 -19.60 20.27 -5.54
N LEU A 65 -19.29 19.05 -5.99
CA LEU A 65 -18.92 18.82 -7.38
C LEU A 65 -20.12 18.99 -8.31
N GLU A 66 -20.21 20.11 -9.00
CA GLU A 66 -21.23 20.39 -10.00
C GLU A 66 -20.77 19.86 -11.37
N HIS A 67 -21.54 18.92 -11.92
CA HIS A 67 -21.34 18.45 -13.29
C HIS A 67 -21.89 19.45 -14.30
N ARG A 68 -21.04 20.05 -15.13
CA ARG A 68 -21.45 21.04 -16.15
C ARG A 68 -21.86 20.41 -17.48
N ARG A 69 -22.63 19.36 -17.49
CA ARG A 69 -23.30 18.89 -18.72
C ARG A 69 -24.54 19.72 -18.98
N GLY A 70 -24.38 20.89 -19.60
CA GLY A 70 -25.49 21.73 -20.08
C GLY A 70 -25.91 21.37 -21.51
N ALA A 71 -27.17 21.64 -21.86
CA ALA A 71 -27.62 21.56 -23.25
C ALA A 71 -26.76 22.49 -24.13
N GLY A 72 -26.12 21.92 -25.17
CA GLY A 72 -25.20 22.65 -26.06
C GLY A 72 -23.69 22.54 -25.68
N ALA A 73 -23.31 21.68 -24.74
CA ALA A 73 -21.91 21.40 -24.48
C ALA A 73 -21.24 20.75 -25.70
N VAL A 74 -20.05 21.20 -26.07
CA VAL A 74 -19.24 20.57 -27.12
C VAL A 74 -18.65 19.29 -26.56
N PRO A 75 -18.92 18.10 -27.16
CA PRO A 75 -18.32 16.85 -26.70
C PRO A 75 -16.80 16.89 -26.85
N TYR A 76 -16.08 16.50 -25.80
CA TYR A 76 -14.63 16.42 -25.81
C TYR A 76 -14.13 15.35 -24.83
N ALA A 77 -13.10 14.64 -25.20
CA ALA A 77 -12.31 13.81 -24.32
C ALA A 77 -10.83 14.25 -24.38
N GLU A 78 -10.22 14.42 -23.21
CA GLU A 78 -8.77 14.61 -23.18
C GLU A 78 -8.07 13.26 -23.21
N LEU A 79 -7.20 13.07 -24.22
CA LEU A 79 -6.58 11.78 -24.53
C LEU A 79 -5.07 11.75 -24.28
N HIS A 80 -4.49 12.87 -23.82
CA HIS A 80 -3.07 13.00 -23.50
C HIS A 80 -2.91 13.78 -22.19
N CYS A 81 -2.83 13.07 -21.09
CA CYS A 81 -2.85 13.68 -19.75
C CYS A 81 -1.92 12.96 -18.78
N HIS A 82 -1.04 13.73 -18.14
CA HIS A 82 -0.08 13.29 -17.14
C HIS A 82 -0.55 13.62 -15.73
N THR A 83 -0.43 12.64 -14.83
CA THR A 83 -0.63 12.85 -13.38
C THR A 83 0.73 13.14 -12.71
N ASN A 84 0.71 13.43 -11.42
CA ASN A 84 1.93 13.53 -10.64
C ASN A 84 2.71 12.19 -10.53
N PHE A 85 2.15 11.08 -11.01
CA PHE A 85 2.85 9.81 -11.19
C PHE A 85 3.72 9.74 -12.46
N SER A 86 3.76 10.77 -13.27
CA SER A 86 4.85 11.03 -14.22
C SER A 86 6.11 11.59 -13.54
N PHE A 87 6.21 11.47 -12.24
CA PHE A 87 7.32 11.83 -11.35
C PHE A 87 8.08 13.10 -11.73
N LEU A 88 7.74 14.24 -11.11
CA LEU A 88 8.30 15.56 -11.38
C LEU A 88 7.94 16.16 -12.76
N ASP A 89 6.94 15.58 -13.45
CA ASP A 89 6.43 16.15 -14.70
C ASP A 89 4.95 16.57 -14.59
N GLY A 90 4.08 15.74 -14.08
CA GLY A 90 2.71 16.12 -13.76
C GLY A 90 2.59 16.85 -12.40
N ALA A 91 1.71 17.85 -12.31
CA ALA A 91 1.51 18.68 -11.11
C ALA A 91 0.10 18.59 -10.51
N SER A 92 -0.62 17.50 -10.78
CA SER A 92 -1.93 17.21 -10.17
C SER A 92 -2.07 15.73 -9.83
N HIS A 93 -2.80 15.44 -8.74
CA HIS A 93 -3.15 14.07 -8.41
C HIS A 93 -4.15 13.49 -9.42
N PRO A 94 -4.19 12.16 -9.62
CA PRO A 94 -5.19 11.52 -10.48
C PRO A 94 -6.63 11.90 -10.11
N GLU A 95 -6.90 12.06 -8.81
CA GLU A 95 -8.20 12.46 -8.27
C GLU A 95 -8.56 13.89 -8.66
N GLU A 96 -7.62 14.83 -8.57
CA GLU A 96 -7.85 16.24 -8.99
C GLU A 96 -8.16 16.37 -10.48
N LEU A 97 -7.51 15.54 -11.31
CA LEU A 97 -7.78 15.48 -12.75
C LEU A 97 -9.16 14.90 -13.05
N ALA A 98 -9.56 13.84 -12.34
CA ALA A 98 -10.89 13.23 -12.49
C ALA A 98 -12.00 14.21 -12.08
N GLU A 99 -11.84 14.92 -10.96
CA GLU A 99 -12.77 15.95 -10.47
C GLU A 99 -12.92 17.10 -11.47
N GLU A 100 -11.80 17.63 -11.97
CA GLU A 100 -11.82 18.73 -12.91
C GLU A 100 -12.41 18.32 -14.28
N ALA A 101 -12.10 17.11 -14.77
CA ALA A 101 -12.69 16.60 -16.00
C ALA A 101 -14.23 16.45 -15.87
N ALA A 102 -14.70 15.93 -14.73
CA ALA A 102 -16.13 15.84 -14.44
C ALA A 102 -16.78 17.24 -14.34
N ARG A 103 -16.13 18.19 -13.67
CA ARG A 103 -16.57 19.60 -13.57
C ARG A 103 -16.67 20.28 -14.94
N LEU A 104 -15.71 20.01 -15.84
CA LEU A 104 -15.70 20.52 -17.20
C LEU A 104 -16.69 19.79 -18.13
N GLY A 105 -17.27 18.67 -17.71
CA GLY A 105 -18.21 17.86 -18.47
C GLY A 105 -17.56 17.09 -19.63
N LEU A 106 -16.34 16.60 -19.47
CA LEU A 106 -15.65 15.81 -20.48
C LEU A 106 -16.38 14.46 -20.69
N GLU A 107 -16.34 13.96 -21.94
CA GLU A 107 -16.90 12.65 -22.31
C GLU A 107 -16.06 11.48 -21.77
N ALA A 108 -14.75 11.65 -21.72
CA ALA A 108 -13.80 10.71 -21.12
C ALA A 108 -12.49 11.45 -20.76
N LEU A 109 -11.68 10.84 -19.91
CA LEU A 109 -10.31 11.28 -19.63
C LEU A 109 -9.36 10.09 -19.79
N ALA A 110 -8.27 10.29 -20.54
CA ALA A 110 -7.15 9.36 -20.56
C ALA A 110 -6.13 9.74 -19.46
N VAL A 111 -5.48 8.74 -18.88
CA VAL A 111 -4.21 8.92 -18.15
C VAL A 111 -3.12 8.25 -18.96
N THR A 112 -2.09 9.04 -19.30
CA THR A 112 -0.97 8.64 -20.16
C THR A 112 0.37 8.98 -19.51
N ASP A 113 0.55 8.59 -18.24
CA ASP A 113 1.79 8.81 -17.52
C ASP A 113 2.99 8.20 -18.25
N HIS A 114 4.19 8.77 -18.07
CA HIS A 114 5.40 8.31 -18.72
C HIS A 114 5.76 6.87 -18.32
N ASP A 115 5.99 6.04 -19.34
CA ASP A 115 6.60 4.70 -19.25
C ASP A 115 5.93 3.75 -18.24
N GLY A 116 4.62 3.92 -17.99
CA GLY A 116 3.94 3.03 -17.06
C GLY A 116 2.51 3.41 -16.68
N PHE A 117 1.99 2.65 -15.71
CA PHE A 117 0.62 2.73 -15.18
C PHE A 117 0.56 3.03 -13.67
N TYR A 118 1.46 3.85 -13.17
CA TYR A 118 1.64 4.12 -11.74
C TYR A 118 0.39 4.69 -11.06
N GLY A 119 -0.33 5.62 -11.72
CA GLY A 119 -1.48 6.35 -11.16
C GLY A 119 -2.85 5.79 -11.56
N VAL A 120 -2.93 4.75 -12.40
CA VAL A 120 -4.20 4.35 -13.06
C VAL A 120 -5.25 3.81 -12.09
N VAL A 121 -4.85 3.14 -11.00
CA VAL A 121 -5.80 2.59 -10.02
C VAL A 121 -6.49 3.72 -9.27
N ARG A 122 -5.74 4.68 -8.78
CA ARG A 122 -6.27 5.88 -8.11
C ARG A 122 -7.16 6.69 -9.04
N PHE A 123 -6.74 6.85 -10.28
CA PHE A 123 -7.54 7.50 -11.30
C PHE A 123 -8.87 6.77 -11.54
N ALA A 124 -8.83 5.45 -11.70
CA ALA A 124 -10.04 4.64 -11.94
C ALA A 124 -11.03 4.70 -10.74
N GLU A 125 -10.52 4.69 -9.50
CA GLU A 125 -11.35 4.83 -8.30
C GLU A 125 -12.04 6.21 -8.26
N ALA A 126 -11.29 7.29 -8.49
CA ALA A 126 -11.82 8.64 -8.48
C ALA A 126 -12.81 8.88 -9.64
N ALA A 127 -12.45 8.49 -10.84
CA ALA A 127 -13.28 8.64 -12.03
C ALA A 127 -14.64 7.91 -11.88
N ARG A 128 -14.62 6.70 -11.29
CA ARG A 128 -15.85 5.95 -11.00
C ARG A 128 -16.74 6.70 -10.00
N ALA A 129 -16.15 7.27 -8.95
CA ALA A 129 -16.91 8.01 -7.93
C ALA A 129 -17.57 9.28 -8.50
N VAL A 130 -16.99 9.89 -9.53
CA VAL A 130 -17.53 11.07 -10.20
C VAL A 130 -18.28 10.74 -11.52
N GLY A 131 -18.42 9.46 -11.85
CA GLY A 131 -19.14 9.01 -13.06
C GLY A 131 -18.45 9.39 -14.39
N LEU A 132 -17.12 9.51 -14.39
CA LEU A 132 -16.31 9.84 -15.58
C LEU A 132 -15.81 8.57 -16.28
N PRO A 133 -16.06 8.37 -17.61
CA PRO A 133 -15.47 7.29 -18.37
C PRO A 133 -13.94 7.40 -18.43
N THR A 134 -13.24 6.26 -18.28
CA THR A 134 -11.79 6.19 -18.18
C THR A 134 -11.15 5.56 -19.40
N VAL A 135 -10.08 6.17 -19.90
CA VAL A 135 -9.20 5.64 -20.94
C VAL A 135 -7.82 5.42 -20.32
N PHE A 136 -7.21 4.26 -20.57
CA PHE A 136 -5.90 3.92 -20.04
C PHE A 136 -4.88 3.88 -21.17
N GLY A 137 -3.78 4.59 -20.96
CA GLY A 137 -2.68 4.67 -21.90
C GLY A 137 -1.37 4.98 -21.20
N THR A 138 -0.33 5.13 -21.97
CA THR A 138 0.98 5.58 -21.50
C THR A 138 1.70 6.34 -22.60
N GLU A 139 2.51 7.33 -22.25
CA GLU A 139 3.48 7.94 -23.15
C GLU A 139 4.81 7.20 -23.02
N LEU A 140 5.16 6.40 -24.01
CA LEU A 140 6.37 5.57 -24.02
C LEU A 140 7.56 6.33 -24.56
N THR A 141 8.70 6.25 -23.88
CA THR A 141 9.98 6.79 -24.35
C THR A 141 10.63 5.80 -25.33
N LEU A 142 10.70 6.18 -26.60
CA LEU A 142 11.35 5.42 -27.66
C LEU A 142 12.83 5.77 -27.73
N ASP A 143 13.68 4.79 -28.00
CA ASP A 143 15.12 4.97 -28.17
C ASP A 143 15.78 5.78 -27.03
N GLY A 144 15.31 5.57 -25.82
CA GLY A 144 15.79 6.25 -24.62
C GLY A 144 17.29 6.02 -24.38
N PRO A 145 17.91 6.88 -23.55
CA PRO A 145 19.34 6.77 -23.22
C PRO A 145 19.65 5.50 -22.44
N VAL A 146 20.88 5.00 -22.54
CA VAL A 146 21.32 3.79 -21.82
C VAL A 146 21.33 4.00 -20.31
N GLU A 147 21.62 5.22 -19.86
CA GLU A 147 21.60 5.61 -18.45
C GLU A 147 20.59 6.73 -18.20
N PRO A 148 19.99 6.79 -17.00
CA PRO A 148 19.06 7.85 -16.65
C PRO A 148 19.71 9.23 -16.79
N PRO A 149 19.18 10.15 -17.59
CA PRO A 149 19.75 11.48 -17.74
C PRO A 149 19.54 12.25 -16.42
N LEU A 150 20.62 12.66 -15.77
CA LEU A 150 20.60 13.40 -14.53
C LEU A 150 20.84 14.89 -14.77
N GLY A 151 19.97 15.74 -14.22
CA GLY A 151 20.17 17.20 -14.25
C GLY A 151 19.94 17.84 -15.61
N VAL A 152 19.20 17.23 -16.49
CA VAL A 152 18.74 17.80 -17.78
C VAL A 152 17.31 18.28 -17.64
N PRO A 153 17.02 19.51 -18.09
CA PRO A 153 15.66 20.07 -18.06
C PRO A 153 14.69 19.27 -18.93
N ASP A 154 15.13 18.79 -20.06
CA ASP A 154 14.37 18.02 -21.05
C ASP A 154 15.09 16.72 -21.42
N PRO A 155 14.76 15.60 -20.77
CA PRO A 155 15.41 14.31 -21.03
C PRO A 155 15.31 13.90 -22.50
N PRO A 156 16.37 13.31 -23.10
CA PRO A 156 16.36 12.87 -24.50
C PRO A 156 15.40 11.67 -24.68
N GLY A 157 14.97 11.44 -25.92
CA GLY A 157 14.05 10.38 -26.34
C GLY A 157 12.87 10.93 -27.11
N GLU A 158 12.32 10.13 -28.04
CA GLU A 158 11.05 10.42 -28.69
C GLU A 158 9.92 9.80 -27.85
N HIS A 159 8.77 10.44 -27.83
CA HIS A 159 7.63 10.03 -27.02
C HIS A 159 6.46 9.58 -27.90
N LEU A 160 5.93 8.40 -27.66
CA LEU A 160 4.76 7.89 -28.38
C LEU A 160 3.62 7.62 -27.41
N VAL A 161 2.49 8.29 -27.63
CA VAL A 161 1.29 8.08 -26.80
C VAL A 161 0.49 6.91 -27.36
N VAL A 162 0.21 5.94 -26.50
CA VAL A 162 -0.53 4.73 -26.84
C VAL A 162 -1.68 4.56 -25.89
N LEU A 163 -2.91 4.41 -26.43
CA LEU A 163 -4.13 4.17 -25.66
C LEU A 163 -4.62 2.74 -25.88
N ALA A 164 -5.00 2.06 -24.81
CA ALA A 164 -5.64 0.75 -24.90
C ALA A 164 -7.11 0.89 -25.35
N ARG A 165 -7.54 0.08 -26.30
CA ARG A 165 -8.94 0.09 -26.78
C ARG A 165 -9.87 -0.78 -25.95
N ASP A 166 -9.32 -1.75 -25.23
CA ASP A 166 -10.05 -2.70 -24.39
C ASP A 166 -9.14 -3.32 -23.31
N PRO A 167 -9.66 -4.14 -22.39
CA PRO A 167 -8.83 -4.79 -21.35
C PRO A 167 -7.69 -5.66 -21.89
N ARG A 168 -7.84 -6.27 -23.09
CA ARG A 168 -6.75 -7.04 -23.70
C ARG A 168 -5.64 -6.12 -24.23
N GLY A 169 -6.04 -5.01 -24.91
CA GLY A 169 -5.10 -3.98 -25.34
C GLY A 169 -4.35 -3.36 -24.15
N TYR A 170 -5.01 -3.20 -23.00
CA TYR A 170 -4.38 -2.79 -21.74
C TYR A 170 -3.31 -3.79 -21.30
N GLY A 171 -3.62 -5.09 -21.26
CA GLY A 171 -2.66 -6.12 -20.88
C GLY A 171 -1.43 -6.15 -21.78
N GLN A 172 -1.63 -6.01 -23.10
CA GLN A 172 -0.54 -5.92 -24.07
C GLN A 172 0.32 -4.66 -23.85
N LEU A 173 -0.31 -3.51 -23.54
CA LEU A 173 0.39 -2.25 -23.29
C LEU A 173 1.16 -2.30 -21.96
N SER A 174 0.60 -2.91 -20.92
CA SER A 174 1.28 -3.19 -19.65
C SER A 174 2.52 -4.08 -19.87
N ARG A 175 2.38 -5.11 -20.70
CA ARG A 175 3.49 -5.97 -21.10
C ARG A 175 4.57 -5.19 -21.88
N ALA A 176 4.17 -4.32 -22.82
CA ALA A 176 5.11 -3.49 -23.58
C ALA A 176 5.88 -2.53 -22.67
N ALA A 177 5.21 -1.86 -21.72
CA ALA A 177 5.86 -1.03 -20.73
C ALA A 177 6.84 -1.85 -19.85
N THR A 178 6.47 -3.08 -19.47
CA THR A 178 7.39 -3.99 -18.76
C THR A 178 8.62 -4.34 -19.57
N VAL A 179 8.44 -4.70 -20.85
CA VAL A 179 9.56 -5.02 -21.75
C VAL A 179 10.52 -3.84 -21.84
N ALA A 180 9.98 -2.63 -22.02
CA ALA A 180 10.79 -1.39 -22.06
C ALA A 180 11.55 -1.18 -20.74
N GLN A 181 10.88 -1.34 -19.59
CA GLN A 181 11.48 -1.13 -18.27
C GLN A 181 12.58 -2.16 -17.95
N LEU A 182 12.38 -3.44 -18.32
CA LEU A 182 13.33 -4.51 -18.03
C LEU A 182 14.48 -4.57 -19.07
N ALA A 183 14.29 -4.06 -20.28
CA ALA A 183 15.36 -3.93 -21.28
C ALA A 183 16.34 -2.77 -20.95
N GLY A 184 15.89 -1.80 -20.14
CA GLY A 184 16.68 -0.68 -19.68
C GLY A 184 17.19 -0.84 -18.25
N GLN A 185 17.63 0.29 -17.67
CA GLN A 185 17.92 0.42 -16.25
C GLN A 185 16.78 1.14 -15.53
N LYS A 186 16.75 1.06 -14.21
CA LYS A 186 15.73 1.78 -13.44
C LYS A 186 15.72 3.28 -13.72
N GLY A 187 14.61 3.78 -14.26
CA GLY A 187 14.43 5.18 -14.67
C GLY A 187 14.98 5.52 -16.05
N ALA A 188 15.37 4.51 -16.85
CA ALA A 188 15.76 4.63 -18.24
C ALA A 188 15.23 3.42 -19.04
N PRO A 189 13.91 3.35 -19.29
CA PRO A 189 13.32 2.29 -20.09
C PRO A 189 13.83 2.36 -21.54
N ARG A 190 13.83 1.22 -22.23
CA ARG A 190 14.31 1.12 -23.61
C ARG A 190 13.39 0.23 -24.42
N ILE A 191 12.84 0.79 -25.48
CA ILE A 191 12.10 0.04 -26.48
C ILE A 191 12.24 0.76 -27.82
N VAL A 192 12.35 -0.01 -28.91
CA VAL A 192 12.29 0.54 -30.28
C VAL A 192 10.85 0.40 -30.79
N VAL A 193 10.47 1.28 -31.70
CA VAL A 193 9.09 1.32 -32.21
C VAL A 193 8.67 0.02 -32.92
N GLU A 194 9.58 -0.71 -33.50
CA GLU A 194 9.35 -2.01 -34.17
C GLU A 194 8.97 -3.10 -33.14
N GLU A 195 9.66 -3.15 -32.01
CA GLU A 195 9.35 -4.08 -30.90
C GLU A 195 8.01 -3.74 -30.28
N LEU A 196 7.73 -2.44 -30.13
CA LEU A 196 6.45 -1.96 -29.63
C LEU A 196 5.29 -2.38 -30.55
N ALA A 197 5.47 -2.18 -31.88
CA ALA A 197 4.47 -2.55 -32.88
C ALA A 197 4.17 -4.06 -32.89
N ALA A 198 5.18 -4.90 -32.68
CA ALA A 198 5.01 -6.35 -32.60
C ALA A 198 4.12 -6.82 -31.43
N LEU A 199 3.94 -5.98 -30.41
CA LEU A 199 3.10 -6.27 -29.24
C LEU A 199 1.67 -5.72 -29.40
N ALA A 200 1.38 -4.88 -30.40
CA ALA A 200 0.14 -4.11 -30.49
C ALA A 200 -1.12 -4.94 -30.83
N ASP A 201 -1.01 -5.98 -31.65
CA ASP A 201 -2.09 -6.88 -32.10
C ASP A 201 -3.42 -6.14 -32.50
N GLY A 202 -3.30 -4.91 -33.05
CA GLY A 202 -4.43 -4.10 -33.51
C GLY A 202 -5.36 -3.59 -32.38
N ARG A 203 -4.96 -3.64 -31.14
CA ARG A 203 -5.81 -3.26 -29.97
C ARG A 203 -5.46 -1.93 -29.34
N TRP A 204 -4.64 -1.14 -30.01
CA TRP A 204 -4.24 0.18 -29.53
C TRP A 204 -4.71 1.29 -30.45
N ALA A 205 -4.91 2.49 -29.90
CA ALA A 205 -4.91 3.73 -30.65
C ALA A 205 -3.56 4.43 -30.40
N VAL A 206 -2.84 4.72 -31.46
CA VAL A 206 -1.51 5.31 -31.41
C VAL A 206 -1.64 6.78 -31.82
N LEU A 207 -1.31 7.69 -30.91
CA LEU A 207 -1.28 9.13 -31.17
C LEU A 207 0.13 9.54 -31.56
N THR A 208 0.28 10.47 -32.49
CA THR A 208 1.61 10.93 -32.95
C THR A 208 2.41 11.68 -31.89
N GLY A 209 1.82 11.93 -30.71
CA GLY A 209 2.45 12.52 -29.56
C GLY A 209 2.61 14.05 -29.61
N CYS A 210 3.18 14.60 -28.56
CA CYS A 210 3.47 16.02 -28.41
C CYS A 210 4.70 16.47 -29.25
N ARG A 211 5.34 17.58 -28.89
CA ARG A 211 6.56 18.08 -29.58
C ARG A 211 7.70 17.04 -29.64
N LYS A 212 7.76 16.11 -28.71
CA LYS A 212 8.73 14.99 -28.71
C LYS A 212 8.24 13.75 -29.46
N GLY A 213 7.00 13.76 -29.96
CA GLY A 213 6.49 12.67 -30.78
C GLY A 213 7.29 12.51 -32.08
N PRO A 214 7.43 11.27 -32.60
CA PRO A 214 8.29 10.98 -33.76
C PRO A 214 8.02 11.90 -34.96
N VAL A 215 6.74 12.23 -35.21
CA VAL A 215 6.32 13.07 -36.34
C VAL A 215 6.66 14.53 -36.13
N ALA A 216 6.34 15.09 -34.96
CA ALA A 216 6.61 16.48 -34.60
C ALA A 216 8.13 16.74 -34.47
N ALA A 217 8.85 15.83 -33.84
CA ALA A 217 10.30 15.92 -33.72
C ALA A 217 11.01 15.85 -35.11
N ALA A 218 10.52 15.01 -36.03
CA ALA A 218 11.03 14.97 -37.41
C ALA A 218 10.70 16.24 -38.17
N LEU A 219 9.53 16.85 -37.96
CA LEU A 219 9.15 18.14 -38.53
C LEU A 219 10.13 19.24 -38.12
N GLU A 220 10.41 19.33 -36.82
CA GLU A 220 11.32 20.35 -36.27
C GLU A 220 12.76 20.17 -36.75
N ARG A 221 13.26 18.92 -36.76
CA ARG A 221 14.64 18.63 -37.16
C ARG A 221 14.90 18.77 -38.66
N ALA A 222 13.95 18.35 -39.49
CA ALA A 222 14.23 18.16 -40.95
C ALA A 222 13.03 18.49 -41.87
N GLY A 223 12.04 19.17 -41.39
CA GLY A 223 10.93 19.72 -42.16
C GLY A 223 9.83 18.71 -42.53
N PRO A 224 8.82 19.19 -43.34
CA PRO A 224 7.59 18.43 -43.61
C PRO A 224 7.81 17.07 -44.29
N ALA A 225 8.80 16.94 -45.15
CA ALA A 225 9.10 15.68 -45.84
C ALA A 225 9.60 14.60 -44.86
N ALA A 226 10.38 14.98 -43.86
CA ALA A 226 10.82 14.07 -42.79
C ALA A 226 9.65 13.66 -41.87
N ALA A 227 8.81 14.60 -41.48
CA ALA A 227 7.59 14.34 -40.73
C ALA A 227 6.65 13.37 -41.45
N GLY A 228 6.51 13.56 -42.78
CA GLY A 228 5.74 12.64 -43.64
C GLY A 228 6.28 11.20 -43.58
N ARG A 229 7.59 11.02 -43.70
CA ARG A 229 8.21 9.68 -43.61
C ARG A 229 8.03 9.05 -42.20
N ALA A 230 8.15 9.84 -41.16
CA ALA A 230 7.91 9.35 -39.79
C ALA A 230 6.44 8.90 -39.58
N LEU A 231 5.49 9.64 -40.14
CA LEU A 231 4.07 9.28 -40.11
C LEU A 231 3.82 8.01 -40.95
N ASP A 232 4.39 7.92 -42.19
CA ASP A 232 4.30 6.72 -43.03
C ASP A 232 4.84 5.48 -42.29
N ARG A 233 5.93 5.66 -41.53
CA ARG A 233 6.51 4.59 -40.72
C ARG A 233 5.57 4.11 -39.61
N LEU A 234 4.89 5.02 -38.89
CA LEU A 234 3.90 4.64 -37.91
C LEU A 234 2.70 3.90 -38.54
N VAL A 235 2.24 4.36 -39.72
CA VAL A 235 1.16 3.70 -40.46
C VAL A 235 1.55 2.30 -40.92
N GLU A 236 2.81 2.14 -41.42
CA GLU A 236 3.33 0.83 -41.79
C GLU A 236 3.37 -0.16 -40.64
N LEU A 237 3.75 0.31 -39.43
CA LEU A 237 3.93 -0.52 -38.25
C LEU A 237 2.62 -0.85 -37.54
N PHE A 238 1.71 0.10 -37.41
CA PHE A 238 0.50 -0.06 -36.58
C PHE A 238 -0.81 -0.19 -37.38
N GLY A 239 -0.81 0.17 -38.68
CA GLY A 239 -2.01 0.25 -39.53
C GLY A 239 -2.65 1.64 -39.48
N ALA A 240 -3.20 2.08 -40.60
CA ALA A 240 -3.78 3.42 -40.78
C ALA A 240 -4.97 3.66 -39.85
N GLU A 241 -5.76 2.61 -39.56
CA GLU A 241 -6.94 2.64 -38.70
C GLU A 241 -6.60 2.81 -37.21
N HIS A 242 -5.35 2.63 -36.82
CA HIS A 242 -4.88 2.72 -35.45
C HIS A 242 -4.07 4.00 -35.18
N VAL A 243 -3.59 4.69 -36.21
CA VAL A 243 -2.75 5.90 -36.10
C VAL A 243 -3.61 7.16 -36.19
N HIS A 244 -3.53 8.01 -35.18
CA HIS A 244 -4.23 9.28 -35.04
C HIS A 244 -3.21 10.41 -35.01
N VAL A 245 -3.37 11.40 -35.91
CA VAL A 245 -2.49 12.58 -35.89
C VAL A 245 -3.00 13.55 -34.81
N GLU A 246 -2.15 13.80 -33.82
CA GLU A 246 -2.46 14.62 -32.66
C GLU A 246 -2.10 16.08 -32.93
N LEU A 247 -3.05 16.99 -32.65
CA LEU A 247 -2.86 18.43 -32.64
C LEU A 247 -2.99 18.97 -31.24
N TRP A 248 -2.08 19.84 -30.83
CA TRP A 248 -2.16 20.54 -29.53
C TRP A 248 -1.83 22.02 -29.67
N ASP A 249 -2.35 22.85 -28.76
CA ASP A 249 -2.15 24.31 -28.77
C ASP A 249 -1.95 24.82 -27.34
N HIS A 250 -0.70 25.16 -27.02
CA HIS A 250 -0.32 25.77 -25.75
C HIS A 250 -0.15 27.29 -25.85
N GLY A 251 -0.44 27.88 -27.03
CA GLY A 251 -0.29 29.31 -27.31
C GLY A 251 1.14 29.69 -27.65
N ASP A 252 1.97 28.72 -28.05
CA ASP A 252 3.26 29.03 -28.64
C ASP A 252 3.05 29.61 -30.06
N PRO A 253 3.80 30.66 -30.46
CA PRO A 253 3.69 31.25 -31.81
C PRO A 253 3.85 30.24 -32.94
N LEU A 254 4.56 29.13 -32.73
CA LEU A 254 4.80 28.08 -33.75
C LEU A 254 3.72 26.99 -33.76
N ASP A 255 2.80 26.95 -32.76
CA ASP A 255 1.78 25.91 -32.68
C ASP A 255 0.89 25.84 -33.93
N THR A 256 0.43 26.98 -34.49
CA THR A 256 -0.40 27.03 -35.70
C THR A 256 0.36 26.51 -36.91
N VAL A 257 1.62 26.92 -37.10
CA VAL A 257 2.44 26.48 -38.24
C VAL A 257 2.69 24.96 -38.17
N ARG A 258 3.00 24.44 -37.01
CA ARG A 258 3.17 22.99 -36.79
C ARG A 258 1.85 22.26 -37.09
N ASN A 259 0.75 22.68 -36.53
CA ASN A 259 -0.56 22.05 -36.69
C ASN A 259 -1.04 22.09 -38.15
N ASP A 260 -0.79 23.16 -38.89
CA ASP A 260 -1.09 23.24 -40.31
C ASP A 260 -0.36 22.15 -41.13
N VAL A 261 0.92 21.91 -40.83
CA VAL A 261 1.70 20.85 -41.49
C VAL A 261 1.20 19.48 -41.10
N LEU A 262 0.95 19.24 -39.81
CA LEU A 262 0.45 17.94 -39.31
C LEU A 262 -0.93 17.62 -39.92
N ALA A 263 -1.82 18.61 -39.97
CA ALA A 263 -3.15 18.47 -40.59
C ALA A 263 -3.06 18.16 -42.08
N ALA A 264 -2.19 18.87 -42.84
CA ALA A 264 -1.99 18.60 -44.25
C ALA A 264 -1.45 17.19 -44.49
N LEU A 265 -0.50 16.72 -43.67
CA LEU A 265 0.05 15.37 -43.75
C LEU A 265 -1.01 14.28 -43.45
N ALA A 266 -1.87 14.51 -42.47
CA ALA A 266 -2.95 13.60 -42.13
C ALA A 266 -3.99 13.51 -43.27
N VAL A 267 -4.48 14.65 -43.77
CA VAL A 267 -5.45 14.72 -44.87
C VAL A 267 -4.90 14.03 -46.13
N ALA A 268 -3.64 14.28 -46.50
CA ALA A 268 -3.00 13.64 -47.66
C ALA A 268 -2.95 12.11 -47.56
N ARG A 269 -3.05 11.53 -46.35
CA ARG A 269 -3.00 10.09 -46.07
C ARG A 269 -4.34 9.48 -45.63
N GLY A 270 -5.37 10.30 -45.52
CA GLY A 270 -6.66 9.85 -45.05
C GLY A 270 -6.68 9.41 -43.56
N LEU A 271 -5.78 9.97 -42.74
CA LEU A 271 -5.67 9.63 -41.33
C LEU A 271 -6.55 10.53 -40.46
N PRO A 272 -7.08 10.01 -39.33
CA PRO A 272 -7.87 10.80 -38.40
C PRO A 272 -6.99 11.85 -37.70
N LEU A 273 -7.60 13.04 -37.49
CA LEU A 273 -7.02 14.15 -36.73
C LEU A 273 -7.77 14.24 -35.42
N ILE A 274 -7.07 14.41 -34.33
CA ILE A 274 -7.65 14.62 -32.98
C ILE A 274 -6.99 15.82 -32.29
N ALA A 275 -7.79 16.53 -31.47
CA ALA A 275 -7.27 17.56 -30.57
C ALA A 275 -7.00 16.99 -29.19
N THR A 276 -5.85 17.32 -28.62
CA THR A 276 -5.51 17.09 -27.22
C THR A 276 -4.97 18.37 -26.59
N ASN A 277 -4.61 18.32 -25.32
CA ASN A 277 -3.90 19.45 -24.71
C ASN A 277 -2.59 19.04 -24.03
N ASN A 278 -2.15 17.80 -24.14
CA ASN A 278 -0.93 17.34 -23.43
C ASN A 278 -0.90 17.89 -22.00
N VAL A 279 -1.89 17.45 -21.21
CA VAL A 279 -2.19 18.02 -19.90
C VAL A 279 -1.17 17.59 -18.86
N HIS A 280 -0.63 18.54 -18.10
CA HIS A 280 0.31 18.27 -17.00
C HIS A 280 -0.26 18.70 -15.62
N TYR A 281 -1.43 19.34 -15.59
CA TYR A 281 -2.11 19.71 -14.35
C TYR A 281 -3.59 20.01 -14.57
N ALA A 282 -4.39 19.88 -13.51
CA ALA A 282 -5.85 20.03 -13.60
C ALA A 282 -6.25 21.47 -13.93
N VAL A 283 -5.70 22.45 -13.24
CA VAL A 283 -6.10 23.87 -13.32
C VAL A 283 -4.90 24.81 -13.55
N PRO A 284 -5.09 25.99 -14.16
CA PRO A 284 -4.00 26.93 -14.45
C PRO A 284 -3.16 27.34 -13.26
N ALA A 285 -3.74 27.37 -12.05
CA ALA A 285 -3.05 27.75 -10.81
C ALA A 285 -1.85 26.83 -10.50
N ARG A 286 -1.86 25.57 -10.98
CA ARG A 286 -0.77 24.60 -10.76
C ARG A 286 0.49 24.86 -11.62
N ARG A 287 0.47 25.85 -12.51
CA ARG A 287 1.64 26.20 -13.35
C ARG A 287 2.92 26.44 -12.58
N GLN A 288 2.83 27.17 -11.45
CA GLN A 288 4.01 27.49 -10.66
C GLN A 288 4.62 26.22 -10.03
N LEU A 289 3.78 25.34 -9.51
CA LEU A 289 4.23 24.04 -9.01
C LEU A 289 4.85 23.19 -10.14
N ALA A 290 4.23 23.12 -11.32
CA ALA A 290 4.78 22.40 -12.46
C ALA A 290 6.18 22.94 -12.88
N ALA A 291 6.38 24.25 -12.90
CA ALA A 291 7.68 24.85 -13.16
C ALA A 291 8.71 24.50 -12.07
N ALA A 292 8.31 24.55 -10.78
CA ALA A 292 9.20 24.17 -9.67
C ALA A 292 9.58 22.68 -9.73
N LEU A 293 8.64 21.79 -10.09
CA LEU A 293 8.92 20.35 -10.29
C LEU A 293 9.91 20.12 -11.45
N ALA A 294 9.76 20.87 -12.56
CA ALA A 294 10.72 20.81 -13.65
C ALA A 294 12.14 21.25 -13.22
N ALA A 295 12.24 22.29 -12.36
CA ALA A 295 13.51 22.71 -11.77
C ALA A 295 14.13 21.63 -10.86
N VAL A 296 13.30 20.96 -10.05
CA VAL A 296 13.73 19.81 -9.23
C VAL A 296 14.24 18.67 -10.11
N ARG A 297 13.52 18.33 -11.20
CA ARG A 297 13.91 17.31 -12.19
C ARG A 297 15.26 17.65 -12.81
N ALA A 298 15.42 18.90 -13.24
CA ALA A 298 16.67 19.43 -13.80
C ALA A 298 17.79 19.56 -12.76
N ARG A 299 17.51 19.44 -11.46
CA ARG A 299 18.45 19.71 -10.36
C ARG A 299 19.02 21.13 -10.36
N ARG A 300 18.30 22.10 -10.91
CA ARG A 300 18.66 23.51 -11.06
C ARG A 300 17.60 24.40 -10.44
N SER A 301 17.85 25.68 -10.39
CA SER A 301 16.86 26.68 -10.04
C SER A 301 15.95 27.03 -11.21
N LEU A 302 14.80 27.64 -10.94
CA LEU A 302 13.88 28.17 -11.97
C LEU A 302 14.56 29.15 -12.90
N ALA A 303 15.40 30.03 -12.37
CA ALA A 303 16.15 31.01 -13.19
C ALA A 303 17.11 30.34 -14.17
N GLU A 304 17.70 29.21 -13.80
CA GLU A 304 18.63 28.48 -14.68
C GLU A 304 17.93 27.70 -15.77
N ILE A 305 16.67 27.29 -15.57
CA ILE A 305 15.89 26.52 -16.55
C ILE A 305 14.84 27.34 -17.33
N ASP A 306 14.75 28.64 -17.09
CA ASP A 306 13.75 29.50 -17.72
C ASP A 306 13.64 29.33 -19.25
N PRO A 307 14.75 29.19 -20.03
CA PRO A 307 14.67 28.94 -21.47
C PRO A 307 13.97 27.64 -21.90
N TRP A 308 13.83 26.66 -21.00
CA TRP A 308 13.17 25.37 -21.26
C TRP A 308 11.75 25.29 -20.73
N LEU A 309 11.31 26.29 -19.96
CA LEU A 309 9.96 26.32 -19.41
C LEU A 309 8.95 26.73 -20.49
N PRO A 310 7.73 26.13 -20.49
CA PRO A 310 6.65 26.60 -21.37
C PRO A 310 6.33 28.07 -21.11
N GLY A 311 6.20 28.87 -22.18
CA GLY A 311 5.93 30.31 -22.10
C GLY A 311 4.60 30.66 -21.44
N GLY A 312 3.64 29.73 -21.39
CA GLY A 312 2.31 29.90 -20.80
C GLY A 312 1.87 28.76 -19.88
N GLY A 313 0.82 29.01 -19.10
CA GLY A 313 0.18 28.00 -18.23
C GLY A 313 -0.90 27.18 -18.94
N ALA A 314 -0.66 26.78 -20.18
CA ALA A 314 -1.69 26.25 -21.07
C ALA A 314 -1.90 24.73 -20.96
N ALA A 315 -0.99 23.98 -20.30
CA ALA A 315 -1.05 22.52 -20.16
C ALA A 315 -2.03 22.07 -19.05
N HIS A 316 -3.22 22.65 -18.98
CA HIS A 316 -4.28 22.31 -18.02
C HIS A 316 -5.50 21.69 -18.72
N LEU A 317 -6.35 21.01 -17.98
CA LEU A 317 -7.62 20.51 -18.51
C LEU A 317 -8.49 21.65 -19.03
N ARG A 318 -9.10 21.45 -20.21
CA ARG A 318 -9.98 22.42 -20.87
C ARG A 318 -11.33 21.80 -21.19
N SER A 319 -12.37 22.64 -21.21
CA SER A 319 -13.69 22.22 -21.67
C SER A 319 -13.72 22.03 -23.21
N GLY A 320 -14.65 21.23 -23.70
CA GLY A 320 -14.87 21.06 -25.12
C GLY A 320 -15.14 22.38 -25.86
N ALA A 321 -15.86 23.32 -25.21
CA ALA A 321 -16.13 24.65 -25.77
C ALA A 321 -14.84 25.51 -25.91
N GLU A 322 -13.89 25.37 -24.97
CA GLU A 322 -12.59 26.03 -25.07
C GLU A 322 -11.74 25.43 -26.19
N GLN A 323 -11.67 24.10 -26.24
CA GLN A 323 -10.96 23.38 -27.30
C GLN A 323 -11.55 23.69 -28.69
N ALA A 324 -12.86 23.72 -28.85
CA ALA A 324 -13.50 24.08 -30.12
C ALA A 324 -13.13 25.49 -30.61
N ARG A 325 -12.99 26.46 -29.70
CA ARG A 325 -12.50 27.80 -30.06
C ARG A 325 -11.05 27.82 -30.51
N ARG A 326 -10.19 27.06 -29.81
CA ARG A 326 -8.74 26.96 -30.12
C ARG A 326 -8.51 26.25 -31.45
N PHE A 327 -9.25 25.18 -31.69
CA PHE A 327 -9.12 24.36 -32.88
C PHE A 327 -10.13 24.72 -34.00
N ALA A 328 -10.74 25.94 -33.97
CA ALA A 328 -11.71 26.37 -34.96
C ALA A 328 -11.16 26.32 -36.40
N ARG A 329 -9.83 26.39 -36.57
CA ARG A 329 -9.10 26.22 -37.85
C ARG A 329 -9.14 24.78 -38.37
N TYR A 330 -9.37 23.78 -37.55
CA TYR A 330 -9.36 22.34 -37.85
C TYR A 330 -10.71 21.72 -37.44
N PRO A 331 -11.79 21.90 -38.24
CA PRO A 331 -13.11 21.42 -37.88
C PRO A 331 -13.16 19.91 -37.67
N GLY A 332 -13.91 19.45 -36.65
CA GLY A 332 -14.12 18.02 -36.32
C GLY A 332 -13.07 17.37 -35.45
N VAL A 333 -11.93 18.00 -35.16
CA VAL A 333 -10.83 17.36 -34.40
C VAL A 333 -11.18 17.20 -32.91
N VAL A 334 -12.05 18.05 -32.36
CA VAL A 334 -12.48 18.00 -30.95
C VAL A 334 -13.54 16.89 -30.78
N GLU A 335 -14.47 16.79 -31.69
CA GLU A 335 -15.47 15.73 -31.76
C GLU A 335 -14.83 14.36 -32.00
N ALA A 336 -13.80 14.28 -32.86
CA ALA A 336 -13.04 13.05 -33.10
C ALA A 336 -12.30 12.57 -31.84
N ALA A 337 -11.78 13.49 -31.02
CA ALA A 337 -11.22 13.12 -29.73
C ALA A 337 -12.27 12.53 -28.77
N ALA A 338 -13.49 13.08 -28.76
CA ALA A 338 -14.59 12.52 -27.96
C ALA A 338 -15.01 11.13 -28.44
N GLU A 339 -15.09 10.92 -29.76
CA GLU A 339 -15.41 9.62 -30.38
C GLU A 339 -14.36 8.55 -30.02
N LEU A 340 -13.08 8.89 -30.16
CA LEU A 340 -12.00 7.99 -29.78
C LEU A 340 -12.01 7.70 -28.27
N GLY A 341 -12.26 8.72 -27.46
CA GLY A 341 -12.36 8.56 -25.99
C GLY A 341 -13.45 7.57 -25.59
N ARG A 342 -14.66 7.68 -26.19
CA ARG A 342 -15.75 6.73 -25.97
C ARG A 342 -15.41 5.32 -26.46
N ALA A 343 -14.72 5.20 -27.59
CA ALA A 343 -14.34 3.91 -28.16
C ALA A 343 -13.28 3.16 -27.34
N CYS A 344 -12.43 3.89 -26.60
CA CYS A 344 -11.36 3.35 -25.76
C CYS A 344 -11.74 3.25 -24.25
N ALA A 345 -12.94 3.68 -23.87
CA ALA A 345 -13.32 3.73 -22.45
C ALA A 345 -13.74 2.35 -21.92
N PHE A 346 -13.15 1.94 -20.79
CA PHE A 346 -13.56 0.73 -20.04
C PHE A 346 -13.22 0.84 -18.54
N ASP A 347 -13.79 -0.06 -17.72
CA ASP A 347 -13.53 -0.11 -16.27
C ASP A 347 -12.28 -0.98 -15.98
N LEU A 348 -11.35 -0.45 -15.21
CA LEU A 348 -10.10 -1.16 -14.83
C LEU A 348 -10.36 -2.49 -14.09
N ARG A 349 -11.52 -2.65 -13.41
CA ARG A 349 -11.89 -3.91 -12.74
C ARG A 349 -11.95 -5.11 -13.68
N LEU A 350 -12.14 -4.90 -14.99
CA LEU A 350 -12.12 -5.97 -15.98
C LEU A 350 -10.72 -6.58 -16.19
N VAL A 351 -9.69 -6.00 -15.58
CA VAL A 351 -8.30 -6.49 -15.63
C VAL A 351 -7.94 -7.35 -14.42
N ALA A 352 -8.83 -7.49 -13.42
CA ALA A 352 -8.58 -8.25 -12.20
C ALA A 352 -8.10 -9.69 -12.49
N PRO A 353 -6.98 -10.15 -11.88
CA PRO A 353 -6.49 -11.51 -11.99
C PRO A 353 -7.02 -12.42 -10.88
N ASP A 354 -6.93 -13.74 -11.10
CA ASP A 354 -7.09 -14.76 -10.07
C ASP A 354 -5.73 -15.22 -9.51
N LEU A 355 -5.75 -16.11 -8.50
CA LEU A 355 -4.56 -16.78 -8.02
C LEU A 355 -4.11 -17.86 -9.03
N PRO A 356 -2.79 -18.11 -9.13
CA PRO A 356 -2.31 -19.23 -9.97
C PRO A 356 -2.81 -20.55 -9.41
N PRO A 357 -3.27 -21.48 -10.27
CA PRO A 357 -3.68 -22.80 -9.84
C PRO A 357 -2.48 -23.55 -9.22
N PHE A 358 -2.67 -24.13 -8.05
CA PHE A 358 -1.63 -24.90 -7.39
C PHE A 358 -1.53 -26.30 -8.00
N PRO A 359 -0.34 -26.78 -8.40
CA PRO A 359 -0.17 -28.13 -8.97
C PRO A 359 -0.35 -29.18 -7.87
N CYS A 360 -1.52 -29.82 -7.87
CA CYS A 360 -1.86 -30.87 -6.91
C CYS A 360 -1.43 -32.26 -7.42
N PRO A 361 -0.94 -33.15 -6.55
CA PRO A 361 -0.63 -34.52 -6.91
C PRO A 361 -1.90 -35.40 -7.02
N ASP A 362 -1.79 -36.57 -7.67
CA ASP A 362 -2.80 -37.61 -7.69
C ASP A 362 -4.16 -37.19 -8.27
N ASP A 363 -4.18 -36.22 -9.21
CA ASP A 363 -5.39 -35.64 -9.83
C ASP A 363 -6.39 -35.04 -8.81
N LEU A 364 -5.92 -34.68 -7.61
CA LEU A 364 -6.73 -33.99 -6.61
C LEU A 364 -6.97 -32.54 -7.01
N ASP A 365 -8.16 -32.03 -6.67
CA ASP A 365 -8.36 -30.59 -6.65
C ASP A 365 -7.64 -29.93 -5.45
N GLU A 366 -7.50 -28.60 -5.48
CA GLU A 366 -6.80 -27.85 -4.44
C GLU A 366 -7.42 -28.04 -3.05
N MET A 367 -8.76 -28.12 -2.97
CA MET A 367 -9.44 -28.28 -1.67
C MET A 367 -9.23 -29.68 -1.09
N ALA A 368 -9.29 -30.70 -1.90
CA ALA A 368 -9.03 -32.09 -1.49
C ALA A 368 -7.57 -32.24 -1.05
N TYR A 369 -6.64 -31.62 -1.78
CA TYR A 369 -5.23 -31.67 -1.43
C TYR A 369 -4.94 -30.91 -0.12
N LEU A 370 -5.49 -29.71 0.04
CA LEU A 370 -5.38 -28.93 1.28
C LEU A 370 -5.93 -29.72 2.48
N ARG A 371 -7.13 -30.29 2.35
CA ARG A 371 -7.75 -31.14 3.39
C ARG A 371 -6.82 -32.29 3.79
N ARG A 372 -6.28 -33.01 2.80
CA ARG A 372 -5.33 -34.11 3.04
C ARG A 372 -4.11 -33.63 3.85
N LEU A 373 -3.49 -32.52 3.49
CA LEU A 373 -2.34 -31.96 4.19
C LEU A 373 -2.67 -31.52 5.62
N VAL A 374 -3.80 -30.87 5.82
CA VAL A 374 -4.26 -30.44 7.16
C VAL A 374 -4.54 -31.66 8.05
N GLU A 375 -5.23 -32.68 7.54
CA GLU A 375 -5.52 -33.90 8.30
C GLU A 375 -4.24 -34.68 8.65
N GLN A 376 -3.29 -34.78 7.73
CA GLN A 376 -1.99 -35.43 7.98
C GLN A 376 -1.21 -34.64 9.06
N GLY A 377 -1.17 -33.33 8.96
CA GLY A 377 -0.51 -32.49 9.92
C GLY A 377 -1.16 -32.54 11.31
N ALA A 378 -2.49 -32.49 11.37
CA ALA A 378 -3.26 -32.53 12.61
C ALA A 378 -3.15 -33.88 13.33
N ALA A 379 -3.07 -35.01 12.57
CA ALA A 379 -3.00 -36.34 13.12
C ALA A 379 -1.67 -36.72 13.79
N ARG A 380 -0.64 -35.88 13.66
CA ARG A 380 0.67 -36.06 14.30
C ARG A 380 0.55 -36.14 15.84
N PRO A 381 1.38 -36.95 16.51
CA PRO A 381 1.33 -37.08 17.98
C PRO A 381 1.63 -35.77 18.74
N ASP A 382 2.50 -34.93 18.18
CA ASP A 382 2.86 -33.63 18.72
C ASP A 382 1.81 -32.53 18.45
N ARG A 383 0.70 -32.87 17.77
CA ARG A 383 -0.41 -31.99 17.41
C ARG A 383 -1.71 -32.43 18.10
N TYR A 384 -2.76 -32.65 17.32
CA TYR A 384 -4.07 -33.07 17.88
C TYR A 384 -4.23 -34.58 17.98
N GLY A 385 -3.34 -35.35 17.33
CA GLY A 385 -3.43 -36.82 17.23
C GLY A 385 -4.50 -37.30 16.24
N PRO A 386 -4.67 -38.60 16.09
CA PRO A 386 -5.58 -39.21 15.10
C PRO A 386 -7.01 -38.66 15.20
N ARG A 387 -7.68 -38.56 14.04
CA ARG A 387 -9.07 -38.06 13.98
C ARG A 387 -9.98 -38.96 14.86
N PRO A 388 -10.79 -38.38 15.77
CA PRO A 388 -11.72 -39.15 16.58
C PRO A 388 -12.87 -39.67 15.72
N THR A 389 -13.54 -40.76 16.19
CA THR A 389 -14.71 -41.33 15.49
C THR A 389 -15.91 -40.39 15.45
N SER A 390 -15.97 -39.41 16.37
CA SER A 390 -16.96 -38.35 16.41
C SER A 390 -16.32 -37.05 16.88
N THR A 391 -16.73 -35.92 16.29
CA THR A 391 -16.32 -34.58 16.71
C THR A 391 -17.38 -33.88 17.56
N ALA A 392 -18.49 -34.54 17.87
CA ALA A 392 -19.58 -33.95 18.64
C ALA A 392 -19.29 -33.81 20.16
N GLY A 393 -18.28 -34.53 20.68
CA GLY A 393 -17.90 -34.50 22.09
C GLY A 393 -17.16 -33.22 22.50
N GLN A 394 -16.78 -33.17 23.80
CA GLN A 394 -16.17 -31.99 24.44
C GLN A 394 -14.69 -32.17 24.80
N THR A 395 -14.07 -33.31 24.43
CA THR A 395 -12.63 -33.48 24.63
C THR A 395 -11.84 -32.45 23.79
N PHE A 396 -10.63 -32.13 24.23
CA PHE A 396 -9.76 -31.21 23.47
C PHE A 396 -9.59 -31.66 22.03
N ARG A 397 -9.36 -32.95 21.80
CA ARG A 397 -9.19 -33.53 20.46
C ARG A 397 -10.44 -33.35 19.59
N GLU A 398 -11.63 -33.65 20.13
CA GLU A 398 -12.88 -33.50 19.39
C GLU A 398 -13.15 -32.04 19.03
N ARG A 399 -12.87 -31.10 19.95
CA ARG A 399 -12.98 -29.67 19.66
C ARG A 399 -12.00 -29.23 18.57
N ALA A 400 -10.78 -29.71 18.62
CA ALA A 400 -9.75 -29.34 17.65
C ALA A 400 -10.11 -29.82 16.23
N TRP A 401 -10.57 -31.07 16.09
CA TRP A 401 -10.99 -31.60 14.80
C TRP A 401 -12.27 -30.94 14.27
N ARG A 402 -13.21 -30.58 15.13
CA ARG A 402 -14.39 -29.79 14.78
C ARG A 402 -14.00 -28.40 14.28
N GLN A 403 -13.03 -27.76 14.92
CA GLN A 403 -12.50 -26.46 14.48
C GLN A 403 -11.85 -26.58 13.10
N LEU A 404 -11.05 -27.62 12.85
CA LEU A 404 -10.45 -27.88 11.55
C LEU A 404 -11.49 -28.07 10.44
N ASP A 405 -12.54 -28.85 10.70
CA ASP A 405 -13.64 -29.03 9.75
C ASP A 405 -14.31 -27.70 9.41
N HIS A 406 -14.61 -26.89 10.44
CA HIS A 406 -15.20 -25.56 10.26
C HIS A 406 -14.29 -24.62 9.43
N GLU A 407 -12.99 -24.56 9.75
CA GLU A 407 -12.04 -23.71 9.01
C GLU A 407 -11.91 -24.13 7.55
N LEU A 408 -11.82 -25.42 7.28
CA LEU A 408 -11.76 -25.95 5.91
C LEU A 408 -13.04 -25.67 5.11
N ASP A 409 -14.21 -25.73 5.74
CA ASP A 409 -15.48 -25.40 5.09
C ASP A 409 -15.58 -23.89 4.76
N VAL A 410 -15.07 -23.01 5.63
CA VAL A 410 -14.98 -21.57 5.36
C VAL A 410 -14.01 -21.29 4.22
N ILE A 411 -12.82 -21.93 4.22
CA ILE A 411 -11.83 -21.80 3.15
C ILE A 411 -12.41 -22.26 1.79
N ALA A 412 -13.14 -23.37 1.78
CA ALA A 412 -13.83 -23.86 0.58
C ALA A 412 -14.89 -22.90 0.08
N THR A 413 -15.73 -22.37 0.98
CA THR A 413 -16.81 -21.42 0.65
C THR A 413 -16.27 -20.14 0.05
N LEU A 414 -15.13 -19.64 0.52
CA LEU A 414 -14.49 -18.42 0.05
C LEU A 414 -13.58 -18.63 -1.17
N GLY A 415 -13.30 -19.88 -1.56
CA GLY A 415 -12.50 -20.19 -2.75
C GLY A 415 -11.00 -19.91 -2.62
N PHE A 416 -10.43 -20.00 -1.42
CA PHE A 416 -8.99 -19.72 -1.19
C PHE A 416 -8.10 -20.94 -0.88
N PRO A 417 -8.40 -22.21 -1.29
CA PRO A 417 -7.49 -23.32 -1.00
C PRO A 417 -6.11 -23.12 -1.61
N GLY A 418 -6.02 -22.59 -2.84
CA GLY A 418 -4.76 -22.30 -3.52
C GLY A 418 -3.87 -21.33 -2.76
N TYR A 419 -4.44 -20.33 -2.09
CA TYR A 419 -3.69 -19.40 -1.25
C TYR A 419 -2.96 -20.12 -0.10
N PHE A 420 -3.66 -21.00 0.62
CA PHE A 420 -3.06 -21.77 1.72
C PHE A 420 -2.01 -22.74 1.23
N LEU A 421 -2.22 -23.36 0.06
CA LEU A 421 -1.24 -24.25 -0.56
C LEU A 421 0.04 -23.53 -0.99
N ILE A 422 -0.07 -22.32 -1.54
CA ILE A 422 1.08 -21.49 -1.89
C ILE A 422 1.89 -21.13 -0.64
N VAL A 423 1.22 -20.67 0.43
CA VAL A 423 1.89 -20.34 1.69
C VAL A 423 2.54 -21.56 2.31
N TRP A 424 1.86 -22.71 2.29
CA TRP A 424 2.42 -23.97 2.75
C TRP A 424 3.65 -24.40 1.94
N ASP A 425 3.63 -24.28 0.61
CA ASP A 425 4.77 -24.61 -0.26
C ASP A 425 6.01 -23.76 0.08
N ILE A 426 5.82 -22.46 0.34
CA ILE A 426 6.90 -21.56 0.77
C ILE A 426 7.46 -21.99 2.14
N VAL A 427 6.60 -22.34 3.09
CA VAL A 427 7.03 -22.82 4.43
C VAL A 427 7.75 -24.15 4.33
N GLU A 428 7.29 -25.07 3.47
CA GLU A 428 7.96 -26.36 3.20
C GLU A 428 9.33 -26.16 2.54
N PHE A 429 9.46 -25.18 1.63
CA PHE A 429 10.76 -24.81 1.09
C PHE A 429 11.69 -24.35 2.22
N CYS A 430 11.25 -23.43 3.08
CA CYS A 430 12.02 -22.97 4.22
C CYS A 430 12.46 -24.14 5.11
N ARG A 431 11.55 -25.09 5.41
CA ARG A 431 11.85 -26.25 6.24
C ARG A 431 12.89 -27.17 5.59
N ARG A 432 12.78 -27.44 4.28
CA ARG A 432 13.74 -28.29 3.54
C ARG A 432 15.14 -27.68 3.45
N GLN A 433 15.21 -26.34 3.46
CA GLN A 433 16.46 -25.61 3.40
C GLN A 433 17.01 -25.20 4.78
N ASP A 434 16.35 -25.66 5.86
CA ASP A 434 16.68 -25.26 7.24
C ASP A 434 16.71 -23.73 7.39
N ILE A 435 15.70 -23.05 6.86
CA ILE A 435 15.47 -21.59 7.00
C ILE A 435 14.39 -21.41 8.06
N TYR A 436 14.68 -20.64 9.11
CA TYR A 436 13.70 -20.36 10.14
C TYR A 436 12.62 -19.42 9.63
N CYS A 437 11.37 -19.90 9.68
CA CYS A 437 10.21 -19.09 9.32
C CYS A 437 8.99 -19.41 10.21
N GLN A 438 8.10 -18.44 10.34
CA GLN A 438 6.81 -18.62 11.01
C GLN A 438 5.75 -17.68 10.46
N GLY A 439 4.51 -18.17 10.31
CA GLY A 439 3.36 -17.32 10.11
C GLY A 439 3.02 -16.57 11.40
N ARG A 440 2.78 -15.26 11.27
CA ARG A 440 2.42 -14.37 12.38
C ARG A 440 1.08 -13.70 12.16
N GLY A 441 0.68 -12.88 13.14
CA GLY A 441 -0.53 -12.07 13.04
C GLY A 441 -1.78 -12.94 12.94
N SER A 442 -2.60 -12.70 11.93
CA SER A 442 -3.88 -13.36 11.76
C SER A 442 -3.77 -14.88 11.55
N ALA A 443 -2.70 -15.38 10.94
CA ALA A 443 -2.47 -16.82 10.75
C ALA A 443 -2.46 -17.62 12.06
N ALA A 444 -2.05 -17.01 13.17
CA ALA A 444 -2.06 -17.67 14.48
C ALA A 444 -3.47 -17.96 15.02
N ASN A 445 -4.54 -17.39 14.44
CA ASN A 445 -5.93 -17.71 14.78
C ASN A 445 -6.46 -18.98 14.08
N SER A 446 -5.66 -19.65 13.26
CA SER A 446 -6.09 -20.80 12.45
C SER A 446 -5.48 -22.11 12.92
N ALA A 447 -6.34 -23.06 13.25
CA ALA A 447 -5.95 -24.45 13.53
C ALA A 447 -5.43 -25.16 12.26
N ALA A 448 -5.94 -24.80 11.07
CA ALA A 448 -5.44 -25.30 9.80
C ALA A 448 -4.00 -24.82 9.53
N CYS A 449 -3.70 -23.53 9.76
CA CYS A 449 -2.33 -23.00 9.69
C CYS A 449 -1.39 -23.69 10.69
N TRP A 450 -1.88 -24.00 11.89
CA TRP A 450 -1.12 -24.79 12.87
C TRP A 450 -0.86 -26.21 12.36
N ALA A 451 -1.87 -26.92 11.84
CA ALA A 451 -1.74 -28.26 11.31
C ALA A 451 -0.75 -28.32 10.12
N LEU A 452 -0.80 -27.35 9.23
CA LEU A 452 0.13 -27.19 8.09
C LEU A 452 1.56 -26.80 8.51
N GLY A 453 1.76 -26.38 9.77
CA GLY A 453 3.05 -25.89 10.26
C GLY A 453 3.40 -24.48 9.82
N ILE A 454 2.45 -23.73 9.28
CA ILE A 454 2.61 -22.31 8.89
C ILE A 454 2.84 -21.47 10.15
N THR A 455 2.10 -21.69 11.23
CA THR A 455 2.26 -21.01 12.51
C THR A 455 2.72 -21.94 13.62
N LYS A 456 3.35 -21.39 14.66
CA LYS A 456 3.72 -22.10 15.91
C LYS A 456 2.65 -21.96 16.98
N ALA A 457 1.62 -21.16 16.78
CA ALA A 457 0.54 -20.93 17.75
C ALA A 457 -0.60 -21.96 17.56
N ASP A 458 -0.94 -22.70 18.61
CA ASP A 458 -2.11 -23.58 18.63
C ASP A 458 -3.36 -22.75 18.95
N ALA A 459 -4.11 -22.37 17.93
CA ALA A 459 -5.31 -21.54 18.05
C ALA A 459 -6.37 -22.15 18.99
N VAL A 460 -6.54 -23.48 18.95
CA VAL A 460 -7.55 -24.17 19.78
C VAL A 460 -7.15 -24.18 21.25
N ARG A 461 -5.89 -24.46 21.57
CA ARG A 461 -5.37 -24.45 22.95
C ARG A 461 -5.40 -23.05 23.56
N LEU A 462 -5.09 -22.03 22.78
CA LEU A 462 -5.05 -20.64 23.20
C LEU A 462 -6.43 -19.98 23.19
N GLY A 463 -7.45 -20.63 22.59
CA GLY A 463 -8.80 -20.10 22.49
C GLY A 463 -8.86 -18.84 21.62
N LEU A 464 -8.12 -18.83 20.50
CA LEU A 464 -8.11 -17.73 19.52
C LEU A 464 -9.28 -17.89 18.55
N LEU A 465 -9.83 -16.76 18.08
CA LEU A 465 -10.99 -16.73 17.19
C LEU A 465 -10.56 -16.79 15.73
N PHE A 466 -10.96 -17.84 15.01
CA PHE A 466 -10.68 -18.00 13.58
C PHE A 466 -11.28 -16.89 12.72
N GLU A 467 -12.48 -16.41 13.05
CA GLU A 467 -13.20 -15.37 12.29
C GLU A 467 -12.49 -14.01 12.31
N ARG A 468 -11.55 -13.80 13.23
CA ARG A 468 -10.63 -12.66 13.19
C ARG A 468 -9.65 -12.75 12.01
N PHE A 469 -9.34 -13.96 11.56
CA PHE A 469 -8.49 -14.24 10.40
C PHE A 469 -9.31 -14.32 9.12
N LEU A 470 -10.36 -15.14 9.08
CA LEU A 470 -11.17 -15.40 7.90
C LEU A 470 -12.63 -15.63 8.29
N SER A 471 -13.57 -14.94 7.63
CA SER A 471 -15.01 -15.12 7.80
C SER A 471 -15.73 -14.95 6.48
N PRO A 472 -16.91 -15.60 6.30
CA PRO A 472 -17.70 -15.47 5.08
C PRO A 472 -18.13 -14.02 4.76
N GLU A 473 -18.23 -13.17 5.77
CA GLU A 473 -18.64 -11.78 5.65
C GLU A 473 -17.47 -10.83 5.35
N ARG A 474 -16.26 -11.35 5.23
CA ARG A 474 -15.07 -10.55 4.95
C ARG A 474 -14.87 -10.37 3.46
N ASP A 475 -14.70 -9.14 3.03
CA ASP A 475 -14.28 -8.83 1.67
C ASP A 475 -12.75 -9.03 1.52
N GLY A 476 -12.36 -9.82 0.54
CA GLY A 476 -10.98 -10.00 0.10
C GLY A 476 -10.26 -11.25 0.67
N PRO A 477 -9.06 -11.52 0.14
CA PRO A 477 -8.27 -12.71 0.46
C PRO A 477 -7.76 -12.70 1.91
N PRO A 478 -7.38 -13.89 2.45
CA PRO A 478 -6.64 -13.96 3.70
C PRO A 478 -5.31 -13.22 3.60
N ASP A 479 -4.76 -12.80 4.75
CA ASP A 479 -3.49 -12.09 4.85
C ASP A 479 -2.59 -12.83 5.83
N ILE A 480 -1.69 -13.67 5.31
CA ILE A 480 -0.71 -14.43 6.09
C ILE A 480 0.66 -13.78 5.92
N ASP A 481 1.14 -13.16 6.98
CA ASP A 481 2.51 -12.67 7.07
C ASP A 481 3.46 -13.83 7.43
N LEU A 482 4.50 -14.05 6.64
CA LEU A 482 5.58 -14.98 6.96
C LEU A 482 6.81 -14.20 7.44
N ASP A 483 7.17 -14.37 8.71
CA ASP A 483 8.47 -13.94 9.23
C ASP A 483 9.52 -14.99 8.84
N ILE A 484 10.57 -14.55 8.16
CA ILE A 484 11.67 -15.36 7.66
C ILE A 484 12.96 -14.80 8.25
N GLU A 485 13.91 -15.64 8.60
CA GLU A 485 15.23 -15.18 9.05
C GLU A 485 15.86 -14.24 8.02
N SER A 486 16.28 -13.05 8.48
CA SER A 486 16.68 -11.95 7.59
C SER A 486 17.89 -12.32 6.71
N GLY A 487 18.81 -13.12 7.22
CA GLY A 487 20.02 -13.50 6.51
C GLY A 487 19.78 -14.37 5.27
N ARG A 488 18.68 -15.13 5.26
CA ARG A 488 18.36 -16.09 4.20
C ARG A 488 17.05 -15.80 3.45
N ARG A 489 16.39 -14.69 3.77
CA ARG A 489 15.12 -14.29 3.14
C ARG A 489 15.23 -14.18 1.63
N GLU A 490 16.39 -13.75 1.11
CA GLU A 490 16.60 -13.63 -0.34
C GLU A 490 16.43 -14.97 -1.06
N GLU A 491 16.88 -16.06 -0.46
CA GLU A 491 16.72 -17.40 -1.02
C GLU A 491 15.24 -17.77 -1.21
N VAL A 492 14.38 -17.38 -0.26
CA VAL A 492 12.94 -17.59 -0.33
C VAL A 492 12.29 -16.74 -1.44
N ILE A 493 12.69 -15.47 -1.57
CA ILE A 493 12.20 -14.60 -2.65
C ILE A 493 12.59 -15.18 -4.02
N GLN A 494 13.84 -15.63 -4.17
CA GLN A 494 14.30 -16.25 -5.42
C GLN A 494 13.61 -17.59 -5.70
N TYR A 495 13.30 -18.38 -4.65
CA TYR A 495 12.47 -19.59 -4.80
C TYR A 495 11.10 -19.28 -5.40
N VAL A 496 10.41 -18.23 -4.90
CA VAL A 496 9.10 -17.83 -5.45
C VAL A 496 9.22 -17.45 -6.93
N TYR A 497 10.24 -16.68 -7.33
CA TYR A 497 10.48 -16.38 -8.75
C TYR A 497 10.78 -17.62 -9.59
N GLN A 498 11.54 -18.60 -9.06
CA GLN A 498 11.84 -19.85 -9.78
C GLN A 498 10.61 -20.75 -9.90
N ARG A 499 9.80 -20.82 -8.84
CA ARG A 499 8.66 -21.72 -8.74
C ARG A 499 7.47 -21.26 -9.58
N TYR A 500 7.16 -19.97 -9.53
CA TYR A 500 5.97 -19.39 -10.17
C TYR A 500 6.30 -18.61 -11.46
N GLY A 501 7.55 -18.32 -11.72
CA GLY A 501 8.01 -17.57 -12.89
C GLY A 501 8.03 -16.05 -12.65
N ARG A 502 9.06 -15.37 -13.18
CA ARG A 502 9.22 -13.91 -13.04
C ARG A 502 8.15 -13.09 -13.77
N HIS A 503 7.46 -13.67 -14.73
CA HIS A 503 6.35 -13.00 -15.41
C HIS A 503 5.04 -13.06 -14.61
N ASN A 504 4.91 -14.05 -13.69
CA ASN A 504 3.72 -14.24 -12.87
C ASN A 504 3.89 -13.76 -11.44
N ALA A 505 5.11 -13.39 -11.03
CA ALA A 505 5.44 -12.97 -9.68
C ALA A 505 6.24 -11.66 -9.70
N ALA A 506 5.90 -10.73 -8.80
CA ALA A 506 6.66 -9.50 -8.59
C ALA A 506 6.52 -9.00 -7.16
N GLN A 507 7.51 -8.22 -6.70
CA GLN A 507 7.39 -7.53 -5.42
C GLN A 507 6.46 -6.32 -5.56
N VAL A 508 5.71 -6.03 -4.49
CA VAL A 508 4.85 -4.86 -4.41
C VAL A 508 5.70 -3.61 -4.24
N ALA A 509 5.31 -2.50 -4.86
CA ALA A 509 5.97 -1.22 -4.66
C ALA A 509 5.56 -0.56 -3.32
N ASN A 510 6.37 0.39 -2.91
CA ASN A 510 6.02 1.38 -1.91
C ASN A 510 6.19 2.77 -2.54
N VAL A 511 5.12 3.53 -2.65
CA VAL A 511 5.17 4.89 -3.19
C VAL A 511 5.72 5.81 -2.12
N ILE A 512 6.94 6.30 -2.31
CA ILE A 512 7.56 7.27 -1.41
C ILE A 512 7.09 8.66 -1.82
N THR A 513 6.44 9.38 -0.91
CA THR A 513 5.90 10.70 -1.14
C THR A 513 6.75 11.81 -0.49
N TYR A 514 6.55 13.03 -0.96
CA TYR A 514 7.12 14.21 -0.31
C TYR A 514 6.55 14.38 1.10
N ARG A 515 7.45 14.61 2.05
CA ARG A 515 7.14 15.01 3.42
C ARG A 515 7.63 16.42 3.65
N ALA A 516 7.14 17.10 4.67
CA ALA A 516 7.41 18.50 4.95
C ALA A 516 8.89 18.88 4.76
N ARG A 517 9.83 18.14 5.33
CA ARG A 517 11.27 18.44 5.19
C ARG A 517 11.79 18.30 3.77
N SER A 518 11.39 17.27 3.04
CA SER A 518 11.82 17.07 1.65
C SER A 518 11.14 18.07 0.72
N ALA A 519 9.89 18.40 0.97
CA ALA A 519 9.13 19.41 0.23
C ALA A 519 9.80 20.78 0.33
N VAL A 520 10.06 21.27 1.54
CA VAL A 520 10.74 22.58 1.74
C VAL A 520 12.14 22.58 1.13
N ARG A 521 12.92 21.49 1.29
CA ARG A 521 14.26 21.43 0.72
C ARG A 521 14.26 21.51 -0.80
N ASP A 522 13.40 20.71 -1.47
CA ASP A 522 13.37 20.68 -2.93
C ASP A 522 12.75 21.97 -3.52
N MET A 523 11.72 22.55 -2.88
CA MET A 523 11.14 23.84 -3.32
C MET A 523 12.09 25.01 -3.06
N ALA A 524 12.78 25.05 -1.94
CA ALA A 524 13.82 26.04 -1.66
C ALA A 524 14.93 25.99 -2.72
N LYS A 525 15.37 24.77 -3.10
CA LYS A 525 16.34 24.57 -4.18
C LYS A 525 15.82 25.07 -5.52
N ALA A 526 14.56 24.74 -5.87
CA ALA A 526 13.94 25.21 -7.11
C ALA A 526 13.87 26.73 -7.18
N LEU A 527 13.67 27.41 -6.06
CA LEU A 527 13.66 28.88 -5.95
C LEU A 527 15.06 29.50 -5.81
N GLY A 528 16.14 28.71 -5.87
CA GLY A 528 17.52 29.20 -5.89
C GLY A 528 18.15 29.44 -4.52
N ALA A 529 17.55 28.94 -3.43
CA ALA A 529 18.16 29.05 -2.11
C ALA A 529 19.46 28.24 -2.00
N ASP A 530 20.42 28.76 -1.23
CA ASP A 530 21.68 28.07 -0.99
C ASP A 530 21.50 26.77 -0.18
N PRO A 531 22.39 25.78 -0.33
CA PRO A 531 22.31 24.49 0.40
C PRO A 531 22.24 24.68 1.94
N GLY A 532 22.90 25.69 2.49
CA GLY A 532 22.83 26.01 3.92
C GLY A 532 21.44 26.49 4.36
N GLN A 533 20.80 27.32 3.57
CA GLN A 533 19.42 27.78 3.80
C GLN A 533 18.42 26.61 3.67
N GLN A 534 18.55 25.77 2.63
CA GLN A 534 17.72 24.59 2.43
C GLN A 534 17.75 23.66 3.66
N ASP A 535 18.94 23.42 4.22
CA ASP A 535 19.12 22.56 5.40
C ASP A 535 18.56 23.23 6.67
N ALA A 536 18.85 24.53 6.88
CA ALA A 536 18.35 25.28 8.02
C ALA A 536 16.81 25.34 8.05
N TRP A 537 16.19 25.70 6.93
CA TRP A 537 14.72 25.75 6.83
C TRP A 537 14.06 24.38 6.98
N SER A 538 14.63 23.34 6.38
CA SER A 538 14.07 21.98 6.51
C SER A 538 14.10 21.46 7.94
N LYS A 539 15.05 21.89 8.78
CA LYS A 539 15.16 21.52 10.19
C LYS A 539 14.16 22.24 11.11
N GLN A 540 13.64 23.39 10.71
CA GLN A 540 12.63 24.14 11.48
C GLN A 540 11.26 23.45 11.43
N LEU A 541 11.03 22.53 10.48
CA LEU A 541 9.75 21.88 10.30
C LEU A 541 9.50 20.78 11.33
N ASP A 542 8.29 20.82 11.90
CA ASP A 542 7.78 19.74 12.74
C ASP A 542 7.32 18.57 11.84
N PRO A 543 7.94 17.39 11.96
CA PRO A 543 7.59 16.22 11.14
C PRO A 543 6.12 15.76 11.29
N TRP A 544 5.45 16.14 12.38
CA TRP A 544 4.09 15.71 12.71
C TRP A 544 3.01 16.70 12.28
N ARG A 545 3.37 17.98 12.11
CA ARG A 545 2.43 19.05 11.76
C ARG A 545 2.32 19.30 10.26
N GLY A 546 3.27 18.79 9.47
CA GLY A 546 3.35 19.09 8.04
C GLY A 546 3.79 20.53 7.76
N VAL A 547 3.79 20.91 6.48
CA VAL A 547 4.20 22.26 6.04
C VAL A 547 3.21 23.32 6.54
N ARG A 548 1.90 23.11 6.32
CA ARG A 548 0.86 24.08 6.70
C ARG A 548 0.82 24.35 8.20
N GLY A 549 0.87 23.27 9.02
CA GLY A 549 0.84 23.43 10.48
C GLY A 549 2.12 24.06 11.06
N THR A 550 3.23 24.06 10.31
CA THR A 550 4.44 24.79 10.66
C THR A 550 4.35 26.25 10.21
N ALA A 551 3.73 26.53 9.06
CA ALA A 551 3.54 27.88 8.54
C ALA A 551 2.72 28.80 9.48
N GLU A 552 1.89 28.22 10.33
CA GLU A 552 1.10 28.94 11.35
C GLU A 552 1.91 29.38 12.59
N LEU A 553 3.18 28.98 12.70
CA LEU A 553 4.05 29.36 13.81
C LEU A 553 4.70 30.72 13.53
N ALA A 554 4.59 31.64 14.47
CA ALA A 554 4.95 33.06 14.31
C ALA A 554 6.47 33.38 14.13
N ASP A 555 7.35 32.42 14.38
CA ASP A 555 8.81 32.60 14.44
C ASP A 555 9.59 31.89 13.33
N GLN A 556 9.01 31.72 12.14
CA GLN A 556 9.72 31.03 11.06
C GLN A 556 10.41 32.00 10.09
N GLU A 557 11.63 31.67 9.71
CA GLU A 557 12.42 32.43 8.73
C GLU A 557 12.28 31.93 7.29
N ILE A 558 11.32 31.00 7.03
CA ILE A 558 11.15 30.37 5.71
C ILE A 558 10.31 31.30 4.83
N PRO A 559 10.76 31.66 3.61
CA PRO A 559 9.99 32.47 2.68
C PRO A 559 8.60 31.88 2.39
N ALA A 560 7.59 32.77 2.26
CA ALA A 560 6.21 32.35 2.02
C ALA A 560 6.07 31.49 0.73
N GLU A 561 6.76 31.87 -0.33
CA GLU A 561 6.75 31.18 -1.62
C GLU A 561 7.29 29.74 -1.51
N VAL A 562 8.30 29.53 -0.67
CA VAL A 562 8.83 28.19 -0.38
C VAL A 562 7.78 27.36 0.35
N LEU A 563 7.10 27.95 1.34
CA LEU A 563 6.07 27.26 2.11
C LEU A 563 4.83 26.93 1.29
N GLU A 564 4.40 27.83 0.42
CA GLU A 564 3.25 27.63 -0.47
C GLU A 564 3.51 26.46 -1.43
N LEU A 565 4.63 26.50 -2.17
CA LEU A 565 5.00 25.41 -3.07
C LEU A 565 5.27 24.09 -2.33
N ALA A 566 5.89 24.16 -1.14
CA ALA A 566 6.13 22.97 -0.32
C ALA A 566 4.81 22.35 0.19
N ALA A 567 3.81 23.18 0.54
CA ALA A 567 2.49 22.72 0.95
C ALA A 567 1.70 22.07 -0.22
N GLU A 568 1.92 22.57 -1.45
CA GLU A 568 1.31 21.98 -2.64
C GLU A 568 1.92 20.65 -3.03
N VAL A 569 3.26 20.51 -2.93
CA VAL A 569 3.97 19.29 -3.30
C VAL A 569 3.97 18.24 -2.20
N GLU A 570 3.64 18.61 -0.95
CA GLU A 570 3.54 17.66 0.15
C GLU A 570 2.56 16.53 -0.22
N HIS A 571 2.99 15.28 -0.03
CA HIS A 571 2.30 14.05 -0.43
C HIS A 571 2.35 13.69 -1.93
N PHE A 572 2.97 14.47 -2.80
CA PHE A 572 3.22 14.03 -4.18
C PHE A 572 4.16 12.82 -4.21
N PRO A 573 3.96 11.86 -5.14
CA PRO A 573 4.89 10.76 -5.31
C PRO A 573 6.25 11.30 -5.73
N ARG A 574 7.31 10.80 -5.08
CA ARG A 574 8.69 11.18 -5.34
C ARG A 574 9.46 10.11 -6.10
N HIS A 575 9.31 8.89 -5.69
CA HIS A 575 9.87 7.69 -6.33
C HIS A 575 9.25 6.42 -5.75
N LEU A 576 9.42 5.30 -6.46
CA LEU A 576 9.06 4.00 -5.93
C LEU A 576 10.20 3.40 -5.11
N GLY A 577 9.84 2.78 -3.98
CA GLY A 577 10.64 1.84 -3.23
C GLY A 577 10.08 0.42 -3.35
N ILE A 578 10.76 -0.54 -2.74
CA ILE A 578 10.27 -1.91 -2.60
C ILE A 578 9.49 -2.01 -1.29
N HIS A 579 8.30 -2.61 -1.29
CA HIS A 579 7.60 -2.98 -0.06
C HIS A 579 8.44 -4.00 0.73
N SER A 580 8.43 -3.88 2.06
CA SER A 580 9.32 -4.67 2.95
C SER A 580 9.13 -6.18 2.87
N GLY A 581 7.99 -6.66 2.39
CA GLY A 581 7.69 -8.10 2.32
C GLY A 581 6.77 -8.52 1.20
N GLY A 582 5.91 -7.58 0.73
CA GLY A 582 4.83 -7.92 -0.19
C GLY A 582 5.30 -8.43 -1.54
N MET A 583 4.75 -9.57 -1.94
CA MET A 583 4.94 -10.20 -3.23
C MET A 583 3.58 -10.62 -3.77
N VAL A 584 3.31 -10.42 -5.04
CA VAL A 584 2.07 -10.84 -5.70
C VAL A 584 2.32 -12.00 -6.64
N LEU A 585 1.32 -12.85 -6.78
CA LEU A 585 1.28 -13.97 -7.70
C LEU A 585 -0.05 -13.94 -8.46
N CYS A 586 -0.01 -14.25 -9.76
CA CYS A 586 -1.18 -14.22 -10.64
C CYS A 586 -1.32 -15.52 -11.44
N ASP A 587 -2.56 -15.87 -11.81
CA ASP A 587 -2.92 -16.97 -12.71
C ASP A 587 -2.40 -16.79 -14.14
N ARG A 588 -2.21 -15.52 -14.53
CA ARG A 588 -1.66 -15.07 -15.80
C ARG A 588 -0.43 -14.19 -15.56
N PRO A 589 0.33 -13.84 -16.60
CA PRO A 589 1.46 -12.95 -16.41
C PRO A 589 1.07 -11.65 -15.70
N VAL A 590 1.66 -11.38 -14.55
CA VAL A 590 1.40 -10.16 -13.76
C VAL A 590 1.71 -8.89 -14.58
N ILE A 591 2.63 -9.02 -15.54
CA ILE A 591 2.99 -7.96 -16.48
C ILE A 591 1.85 -7.57 -17.44
N GLU A 592 0.78 -8.34 -17.52
CA GLU A 592 -0.46 -8.00 -18.25
C GLU A 592 -1.50 -7.32 -17.36
N VAL A 593 -1.24 -7.26 -16.05
CA VAL A 593 -2.09 -6.59 -15.06
C VAL A 593 -1.48 -5.25 -14.65
N CYS A 594 -0.20 -5.24 -14.34
CA CYS A 594 0.56 -4.07 -13.93
C CYS A 594 1.98 -4.15 -14.49
N PRO A 595 2.52 -3.06 -15.06
CA PRO A 595 3.90 -3.04 -15.48
C PRO A 595 4.87 -3.34 -14.32
N VAL A 596 5.95 -4.00 -14.69
CA VAL A 596 7.04 -4.39 -13.78
C VAL A 596 8.32 -3.68 -14.21
N GLU A 597 9.06 -3.19 -13.25
CA GLU A 597 10.36 -2.53 -13.48
C GLU A 597 11.44 -3.10 -12.55
N TRP A 598 12.71 -2.82 -12.86
CA TRP A 598 13.81 -3.19 -11.98
C TRP A 598 13.73 -2.42 -10.66
N ALA A 599 13.93 -3.16 -9.56
CA ALA A 599 14.17 -2.55 -8.26
C ALA A 599 15.61 -2.03 -8.16
N ARG A 600 15.92 -1.26 -7.10
CA ARG A 600 17.33 -0.88 -6.83
C ARG A 600 18.17 -2.02 -6.27
N MET A 601 17.55 -3.04 -5.70
CA MET A 601 18.24 -4.26 -5.28
C MET A 601 18.41 -5.16 -6.51
N ALA A 602 19.60 -5.78 -6.62
CA ALA A 602 19.90 -6.69 -7.70
C ALA A 602 18.91 -7.86 -7.75
N ASP A 603 18.63 -8.36 -8.94
CA ASP A 603 17.79 -9.52 -9.22
C ASP A 603 16.35 -9.46 -8.70
N ARG A 604 15.87 -8.25 -8.37
CA ARG A 604 14.48 -8.01 -7.96
C ARG A 604 13.73 -7.15 -8.97
N SER A 605 12.49 -7.53 -9.22
CA SER A 605 11.53 -6.76 -9.97
C SER A 605 10.40 -6.27 -9.07
N VAL A 606 9.85 -5.10 -9.35
CA VAL A 606 8.82 -4.45 -8.56
C VAL A 606 7.68 -4.01 -9.47
N LEU A 607 6.44 -4.19 -8.99
CA LEU A 607 5.26 -3.61 -9.64
C LEU A 607 5.32 -2.08 -9.59
N GLN A 608 4.61 -1.44 -10.49
CA GLN A 608 4.39 0.01 -10.42
C GLN A 608 3.31 0.41 -9.41
N TRP A 609 2.64 -0.55 -8.77
CA TRP A 609 1.55 -0.36 -7.81
C TRP A 609 1.96 -0.63 -6.37
N ASP A 610 1.38 0.14 -5.45
CA ASP A 610 1.52 -0.10 -4.03
C ASP A 610 0.51 -1.17 -3.53
N LYS A 611 0.56 -1.47 -2.23
CA LYS A 611 -0.32 -2.47 -1.63
C LYS A 611 -1.82 -2.14 -1.72
N ASP A 612 -2.16 -0.84 -1.68
CA ASP A 612 -3.54 -0.39 -1.71
C ASP A 612 -4.09 -0.44 -3.14
N ASP A 613 -3.25 -0.14 -4.13
CA ASP A 613 -3.56 -0.32 -5.56
C ASP A 613 -3.75 -1.81 -5.89
N CYS A 614 -2.84 -2.68 -5.42
CA CYS A 614 -2.97 -4.13 -5.58
C CYS A 614 -4.29 -4.64 -5.00
N ALA A 615 -4.64 -4.21 -3.78
CA ALA A 615 -5.89 -4.61 -3.12
C ALA A 615 -7.14 -4.12 -3.86
N ALA A 616 -7.10 -2.90 -4.42
CA ALA A 616 -8.24 -2.32 -5.16
C ALA A 616 -8.56 -3.06 -6.46
N VAL A 617 -7.57 -3.72 -7.07
CA VAL A 617 -7.71 -4.51 -8.30
C VAL A 617 -7.86 -6.01 -8.01
N GLY A 618 -7.81 -6.43 -6.74
CA GLY A 618 -7.97 -7.83 -6.36
C GLY A 618 -6.69 -8.67 -6.43
N LEU A 619 -5.53 -8.05 -6.61
CA LEU A 619 -4.24 -8.73 -6.52
C LEU A 619 -3.99 -9.23 -5.09
N VAL A 620 -3.72 -10.52 -4.97
CA VAL A 620 -3.43 -11.15 -3.69
C VAL A 620 -1.96 -11.02 -3.35
N LYS A 621 -1.70 -10.42 -2.17
CA LYS A 621 -0.36 -10.18 -1.65
C LYS A 621 0.05 -11.28 -0.68
N PHE A 622 1.30 -11.74 -0.79
CA PHE A 622 1.98 -12.62 0.14
C PHE A 622 3.11 -11.86 0.82
N ASP A 623 3.10 -11.77 2.15
CA ASP A 623 4.13 -11.02 2.89
C ASP A 623 5.27 -11.93 3.34
N LEU A 624 6.43 -11.78 2.71
CA LEU A 624 7.68 -12.46 3.03
C LEU A 624 8.58 -11.49 3.81
N LEU A 625 8.42 -11.42 5.12
CA LEU A 625 9.07 -10.41 5.96
C LEU A 625 10.39 -10.92 6.54
N GLY A 626 11.42 -10.08 6.57
CA GLY A 626 12.68 -10.40 7.24
C GLY A 626 12.63 -10.09 8.73
N LEU A 627 12.91 -11.07 9.60
CA LEU A 627 13.00 -10.88 11.04
C LEU A 627 14.39 -11.27 11.54
N GLY A 628 15.20 -10.27 11.98
CA GLY A 628 16.57 -10.48 12.43
C GLY A 628 16.69 -11.38 13.65
N MET A 629 15.64 -11.41 14.52
CA MET A 629 15.66 -12.31 15.68
C MET A 629 15.63 -13.79 15.30
N LEU A 630 14.97 -14.16 14.20
CA LEU A 630 15.00 -15.55 13.70
C LEU A 630 16.42 -15.96 13.28
N THR A 631 17.17 -15.06 12.63
CA THR A 631 18.60 -15.28 12.32
C THR A 631 19.42 -15.44 13.61
N ALA A 632 19.18 -14.58 14.60
CA ALA A 632 19.90 -14.67 15.88
C ALA A 632 19.59 -15.99 16.61
N LEU A 633 18.31 -16.40 16.64
CA LEU A 633 17.90 -17.67 17.26
C LEU A 633 18.48 -18.88 16.51
N HIS A 634 18.56 -18.83 15.18
CA HIS A 634 19.20 -19.90 14.39
C HIS A 634 20.67 -20.04 14.78
N HIS A 635 21.43 -18.96 14.82
CA HIS A 635 22.82 -18.97 15.28
C HIS A 635 22.96 -19.44 16.74
N MET A 636 22.03 -19.07 17.64
CA MET A 636 22.04 -19.56 19.03
C MET A 636 21.85 -21.07 19.11
N VAL A 637 20.89 -21.60 18.36
CA VAL A 637 20.63 -23.06 18.25
C VAL A 637 21.88 -23.77 17.72
N ASP A 638 22.50 -23.27 16.65
CA ASP A 638 23.69 -23.85 16.07
C ASP A 638 24.87 -23.88 17.06
N LEU A 639 25.06 -22.79 17.81
CA LEU A 639 26.10 -22.73 18.85
C LEU A 639 25.84 -23.73 19.99
N VAL A 640 24.60 -23.85 20.46
CA VAL A 640 24.24 -24.81 21.51
C VAL A 640 24.38 -26.24 21.00
N ARG A 641 23.95 -26.56 19.78
CA ARG A 641 24.13 -27.85 19.14
C ARG A 641 25.62 -28.25 19.03
N ALA A 642 26.46 -27.29 18.67
CA ALA A 642 27.88 -27.51 18.49
C ALA A 642 28.64 -27.72 19.80
N HIS A 643 28.17 -27.17 20.92
CA HIS A 643 28.97 -27.04 22.13
C HIS A 643 28.39 -27.68 23.39
N THR A 644 27.06 -27.81 23.50
CA THR A 644 26.38 -28.22 24.75
C THR A 644 25.33 -29.29 24.56
N ASP A 645 24.35 -29.10 23.66
CA ASP A 645 23.22 -30.01 23.47
C ASP A 645 22.93 -30.20 21.97
N PRO A 646 23.34 -31.35 21.37
CA PRO A 646 23.14 -31.58 19.94
C PRO A 646 21.68 -31.74 19.54
N ASP A 647 20.76 -32.00 20.48
CA ASP A 647 19.36 -32.27 20.24
C ASP A 647 18.46 -31.04 20.48
N VAL A 648 19.05 -29.89 20.83
CA VAL A 648 18.26 -28.68 21.09
C VAL A 648 17.48 -28.27 19.85
N ASP A 649 16.18 -28.05 20.01
CA ASP A 649 15.28 -27.56 18.96
C ASP A 649 14.42 -26.40 19.51
N LEU A 650 14.36 -25.32 18.75
CA LEU A 650 13.56 -24.14 19.06
C LEU A 650 12.07 -24.49 19.32
N ALA A 651 11.54 -25.53 18.66
CA ALA A 651 10.17 -25.97 18.82
C ALA A 651 9.90 -26.68 20.15
N THR A 652 10.94 -27.18 20.82
CA THR A 652 10.86 -28.02 22.04
C THR A 652 11.50 -27.37 23.27
N VAL A 653 11.83 -26.08 23.19
CA VAL A 653 12.39 -25.34 24.34
C VAL A 653 11.48 -25.49 25.57
N PRO A 654 11.98 -26.04 26.70
CA PRO A 654 11.17 -26.31 27.87
C PRO A 654 10.74 -25.02 28.58
N GLN A 655 9.63 -25.08 29.30
CA GLN A 655 9.24 -24.01 30.21
C GLN A 655 10.12 -24.07 31.46
N ASP A 656 10.78 -22.95 31.80
CA ASP A 656 11.71 -22.86 32.92
C ASP A 656 11.40 -21.61 33.76
N ASP A 657 11.20 -21.79 35.04
CA ASP A 657 10.90 -20.69 35.99
C ASP A 657 12.05 -19.68 36.09
N ALA A 658 13.30 -20.13 35.89
CA ALA A 658 14.47 -19.25 35.91
C ALA A 658 14.44 -18.19 34.80
N VAL A 659 13.85 -18.51 33.64
CA VAL A 659 13.62 -17.56 32.53
C VAL A 659 12.68 -16.43 32.98
N TYR A 660 11.59 -16.78 33.63
CA TYR A 660 10.64 -15.79 34.16
C TYR A 660 11.24 -14.97 35.30
N GLU A 661 12.03 -15.57 36.17
CA GLU A 661 12.74 -14.85 37.23
C GLU A 661 13.76 -13.84 36.65
N MET A 662 14.51 -14.21 35.61
CA MET A 662 15.42 -13.31 34.91
C MET A 662 14.64 -12.10 34.34
N LEU A 663 13.51 -12.34 33.68
CA LEU A 663 12.67 -11.28 33.13
C LEU A 663 12.06 -10.40 34.24
N CYS A 664 11.66 -10.97 35.39
CA CYS A 664 11.18 -10.19 36.53
C CYS A 664 12.25 -9.23 37.12
N ARG A 665 13.54 -9.52 36.94
CA ARG A 665 14.63 -8.61 37.29
C ARG A 665 14.94 -7.56 36.22
N ALA A 666 14.13 -7.55 35.11
CA ALA A 666 14.38 -6.73 33.92
C ALA A 666 15.73 -7.00 33.25
N ASP A 667 16.30 -8.19 33.43
CA ASP A 667 17.51 -8.62 32.71
C ASP A 667 17.11 -9.12 31.32
N SER A 668 16.67 -8.17 30.43
CA SER A 668 16.07 -8.47 29.12
C SER A 668 16.81 -7.84 27.94
N ILE A 669 18.02 -7.29 28.14
CA ILE A 669 18.85 -6.81 27.03
C ILE A 669 19.22 -8.00 26.14
N GLY A 670 18.99 -7.88 24.81
CA GLY A 670 19.17 -8.97 23.84
C GLY A 670 17.97 -9.93 23.77
N VAL A 671 16.96 -9.78 24.62
CA VAL A 671 15.70 -10.53 24.52
C VAL A 671 14.74 -9.80 23.56
N PHE A 672 14.21 -10.54 22.61
CA PHE A 672 13.30 -9.99 21.61
C PHE A 672 12.15 -9.19 22.22
N GLN A 673 11.84 -8.04 21.65
CA GLN A 673 10.65 -7.20 21.94
C GLN A 673 10.62 -6.59 23.35
N VAL A 674 11.31 -7.10 24.37
CA VAL A 674 11.18 -6.67 25.78
C VAL A 674 12.41 -5.94 26.33
N GLU A 675 13.27 -5.41 25.47
CA GLU A 675 14.50 -4.71 25.85
C GLU A 675 14.40 -3.16 25.84
N SER A 676 13.23 -2.60 25.45
CA SER A 676 13.07 -1.14 25.51
C SER A 676 12.94 -0.65 26.96
N ARG A 677 13.33 0.60 27.23
CA ARG A 677 13.24 1.20 28.59
C ARG A 677 11.86 1.05 29.22
N ALA A 678 10.80 1.23 28.43
CA ALA A 678 9.44 1.13 28.91
C ALA A 678 9.07 -0.31 29.31
N GLN A 679 9.47 -1.29 28.49
CA GLN A 679 9.24 -2.71 28.78
C GLN A 679 10.06 -3.19 29.96
N MET A 680 11.37 -2.87 30.01
CA MET A 680 12.22 -3.17 31.14
C MET A 680 11.71 -2.55 32.45
N ALA A 681 11.11 -1.35 32.42
CA ALA A 681 10.50 -0.74 33.59
C ALA A 681 9.19 -1.41 34.02
N THR A 682 8.52 -2.12 33.10
CA THR A 682 7.24 -2.80 33.35
C THR A 682 7.43 -4.23 33.85
N LEU A 683 8.41 -4.98 33.36
CA LEU A 683 8.66 -6.38 33.73
C LEU A 683 8.71 -6.64 35.26
N PRO A 684 9.43 -5.85 36.11
CA PRO A 684 9.43 -6.05 37.56
C PRO A 684 8.07 -5.79 38.21
N ARG A 685 7.21 -5.04 37.57
CA ARG A 685 5.85 -4.72 38.04
C ARG A 685 4.83 -5.75 37.59
N LEU A 686 4.95 -6.24 36.36
CA LEU A 686 4.13 -7.29 35.75
C LEU A 686 4.39 -8.64 36.43
N ARG A 687 5.67 -8.94 36.69
CA ARG A 687 6.13 -10.21 37.26
C ARG A 687 5.64 -11.41 36.48
N PRO A 688 6.12 -11.60 35.24
CA PRO A 688 5.70 -12.72 34.40
C PRO A 688 6.05 -14.05 35.08
N ARG A 689 5.16 -15.03 35.03
CA ARG A 689 5.32 -16.38 35.55
C ARG A 689 4.85 -17.46 34.59
N THR A 690 4.15 -17.05 33.57
CA THR A 690 3.59 -17.93 32.55
C THR A 690 3.81 -17.34 31.16
N PHE A 691 3.74 -18.20 30.14
CA PHE A 691 3.81 -17.76 28.75
C PHE A 691 2.80 -16.65 28.41
N TYR A 692 1.57 -16.77 28.95
CA TYR A 692 0.53 -15.78 28.68
C TYR A 692 0.83 -14.39 29.30
N ASP A 693 1.62 -14.33 30.36
CA ASP A 693 2.09 -13.04 30.89
C ASP A 693 3.00 -12.30 29.92
N LEU A 694 3.78 -13.03 29.09
CA LEU A 694 4.59 -12.44 28.02
C LEU A 694 3.71 -11.95 26.88
N VAL A 695 2.63 -12.68 26.53
CA VAL A 695 1.63 -12.23 25.55
C VAL A 695 1.02 -10.89 25.99
N VAL A 696 0.72 -10.76 27.29
CA VAL A 696 0.20 -9.51 27.85
C VAL A 696 1.24 -8.38 27.83
N GLU A 697 2.51 -8.66 28.20
CA GLU A 697 3.58 -7.65 28.16
C GLU A 697 3.77 -7.05 26.78
N VAL A 698 3.81 -7.90 25.73
CA VAL A 698 3.91 -7.47 24.34
C VAL A 698 2.76 -6.54 23.93
N ALA A 699 1.56 -6.81 24.43
CA ALA A 699 0.37 -5.99 24.14
C ALA A 699 0.33 -4.68 24.94
N LEU A 700 0.77 -4.69 26.19
CA LEU A 700 0.70 -3.54 27.10
C LEU A 700 1.66 -2.42 26.70
N ILE A 701 2.91 -2.79 26.35
CA ILE A 701 3.98 -1.83 26.09
C ILE A 701 4.45 -1.98 24.65
N ARG A 702 3.99 -1.10 23.80
CA ARG A 702 4.26 -1.12 22.34
C ARG A 702 4.61 0.28 21.84
N PRO A 703 5.29 0.40 20.68
CA PRO A 703 5.49 1.69 19.99
C PRO A 703 4.13 2.31 19.64
N GLY A 704 3.95 3.60 19.96
CA GLY A 704 2.71 4.33 19.70
C GLY A 704 2.15 4.97 20.98
N PRO A 705 1.00 5.66 20.91
CA PRO A 705 0.39 6.26 22.10
C PRO A 705 0.03 5.15 23.10
N ILE A 706 0.74 5.16 24.21
CA ILE A 706 0.44 4.29 25.35
C ILE A 706 -0.93 4.70 25.86
N GLN A 707 -1.86 3.76 25.87
CA GLN A 707 -3.11 3.96 26.58
C GLN A 707 -2.85 3.86 28.09
N GLY A 708 -2.52 5.00 28.67
CA GLY A 708 -2.27 5.14 30.11
C GLY A 708 -3.40 4.61 31.01
N GLY A 709 -4.60 4.46 30.40
CA GLY A 709 -5.75 3.88 31.09
C GLY A 709 -5.70 2.39 31.38
N SER A 710 -5.00 1.56 30.57
CA SER A 710 -5.04 0.09 30.72
C SER A 710 -3.85 -0.48 31.50
N VAL A 711 -2.66 0.13 31.38
CA VAL A 711 -1.43 -0.39 32.03
C VAL A 711 -1.53 -0.36 33.53
N HIS A 712 -1.90 0.76 34.13
CA HIS A 712 -1.96 0.92 35.57
C HIS A 712 -3.01 0.04 36.25
N PRO A 713 -4.26 -0.05 35.77
CA PRO A 713 -5.25 -0.97 36.33
C PRO A 713 -4.81 -2.43 36.21
N TYR A 714 -4.28 -2.86 35.07
CA TYR A 714 -3.79 -4.23 34.91
C TYR A 714 -2.71 -4.58 35.92
N ILE A 715 -1.68 -3.75 36.06
CA ILE A 715 -0.59 -3.96 37.02
C ILE A 715 -1.10 -3.95 38.48
N ARG A 716 -2.06 -3.07 38.82
CA ARG A 716 -2.66 -3.05 40.17
C ARG A 716 -3.42 -4.33 40.48
N ARG A 717 -4.25 -4.80 39.52
CA ARG A 717 -5.01 -6.07 39.67
C ARG A 717 -4.08 -7.27 39.74
N ARG A 718 -3.07 -7.30 38.87
CA ARG A 718 -2.04 -8.36 38.86
C ARG A 718 -1.32 -8.48 40.20
N ASN A 719 -1.08 -7.37 40.89
CA ASN A 719 -0.38 -7.33 42.17
C ASN A 719 -1.35 -7.34 43.39
N GLY A 720 -2.64 -7.60 43.18
CA GLY A 720 -3.65 -7.66 44.28
C GLY A 720 -3.96 -6.30 44.93
N LYS A 721 -3.54 -5.18 44.28
CA LYS A 721 -3.78 -3.82 44.82
C LYS A 721 -5.17 -3.27 44.42
N GLU A 722 -5.85 -3.94 43.53
CA GLU A 722 -7.18 -3.64 43.02
C GLU A 722 -7.92 -4.96 42.77
N PRO A 723 -9.20 -5.10 43.14
CA PRO A 723 -9.98 -6.30 42.89
C PRO A 723 -10.28 -6.43 41.41
N VAL A 724 -10.30 -7.66 40.89
CA VAL A 724 -10.78 -7.94 39.53
C VAL A 724 -12.31 -7.80 39.54
N THR A 725 -12.82 -6.90 38.71
CA THR A 725 -14.26 -6.62 38.57
C THR A 725 -14.66 -6.59 37.10
N TYR A 726 -15.91 -6.99 36.86
CA TYR A 726 -16.52 -6.98 35.52
C TYR A 726 -17.77 -6.10 35.59
N LEU A 727 -18.09 -5.36 34.52
CA LEU A 727 -19.30 -4.54 34.41
C LEU A 727 -20.57 -5.41 34.45
N HIS A 728 -20.47 -6.62 33.94
CA HIS A 728 -21.53 -7.62 33.94
C HIS A 728 -20.91 -9.02 33.99
N PRO A 729 -21.53 -10.02 34.64
CA PRO A 729 -20.96 -11.38 34.71
C PRO A 729 -20.69 -12.04 33.35
N LEU A 730 -21.47 -11.74 32.31
CA LEU A 730 -21.28 -12.25 30.97
C LEU A 730 -19.97 -11.77 30.31
N LEU A 731 -19.29 -10.78 30.86
CA LEU A 731 -18.00 -10.31 30.37
C LEU A 731 -16.81 -11.09 30.95
N GLU A 732 -17.04 -11.91 31.98
CA GLU A 732 -15.97 -12.69 32.61
C GLU A 732 -15.26 -13.64 31.65
N PRO A 733 -15.95 -14.45 30.83
CA PRO A 733 -15.27 -15.35 29.89
C PRO A 733 -14.32 -14.61 28.93
N ALA A 734 -14.72 -13.46 28.42
CA ALA A 734 -13.92 -12.66 27.48
C ALA A 734 -12.72 -11.98 28.15
N LEU A 735 -12.85 -11.58 29.44
CA LEU A 735 -11.89 -10.68 30.11
C LEU A 735 -11.09 -11.35 31.23
N ALA A 736 -11.38 -12.59 31.60
CA ALA A 736 -10.70 -13.28 32.71
C ALA A 736 -9.19 -13.40 32.50
N LYS A 737 -8.77 -13.72 31.27
CA LYS A 737 -7.35 -13.83 30.86
C LYS A 737 -6.55 -12.53 31.13
N THR A 738 -7.24 -11.38 31.11
CA THR A 738 -6.62 -10.05 31.25
C THR A 738 -7.12 -9.31 32.49
N LEU A 739 -7.57 -10.04 33.51
CA LEU A 739 -7.98 -9.52 34.81
C LEU A 739 -9.08 -8.44 34.73
N GLY A 740 -10.01 -8.63 33.78
CA GLY A 740 -11.13 -7.70 33.58
C GLY A 740 -10.78 -6.44 32.79
N ILE A 741 -9.59 -6.37 32.21
CA ILE A 741 -9.15 -5.24 31.38
C ILE A 741 -9.10 -5.67 29.91
N PRO A 742 -9.82 -5.02 28.98
CA PRO A 742 -9.71 -5.33 27.57
C PRO A 742 -8.35 -4.89 27.04
N LEU A 743 -7.61 -5.79 26.40
CA LEU A 743 -6.29 -5.57 25.80
C LEU A 743 -6.26 -5.96 24.32
N PHE A 744 -7.06 -6.96 23.94
CA PHE A 744 -6.99 -7.59 22.63
C PHE A 744 -8.25 -7.35 21.78
N GLN A 745 -8.07 -7.22 20.47
CA GLN A 745 -9.17 -7.05 19.52
C GLN A 745 -10.14 -8.24 19.55
N GLU A 746 -9.61 -9.44 19.74
CA GLU A 746 -10.38 -10.67 19.90
C GLU A 746 -11.30 -10.62 21.14
N GLN A 747 -10.88 -9.95 22.19
CA GLN A 747 -11.73 -9.74 23.38
C GLN A 747 -12.93 -8.82 23.07
N LEU A 748 -12.76 -7.81 22.22
CA LEU A 748 -13.89 -6.97 21.78
C LEU A 748 -14.93 -7.83 21.05
N MET A 749 -14.49 -8.72 20.15
CA MET A 749 -15.37 -9.64 19.45
C MET A 749 -16.07 -10.58 20.43
N GLN A 750 -15.33 -11.20 21.35
CA GLN A 750 -15.88 -12.11 22.33
C GLN A 750 -16.88 -11.39 23.26
N MET A 751 -16.59 -10.17 23.70
CA MET A 751 -17.53 -9.36 24.49
C MET A 751 -18.86 -9.17 23.74
N ALA A 752 -18.83 -8.81 22.44
CA ALA A 752 -20.04 -8.63 21.64
C ALA A 752 -20.84 -9.95 21.50
N ILE A 753 -20.16 -11.07 21.31
CA ILE A 753 -20.76 -12.41 21.29
C ILE A 753 -21.45 -12.70 22.63
N ASP A 754 -20.74 -12.51 23.74
CA ASP A 754 -21.19 -12.92 25.07
C ASP A 754 -22.33 -12.03 25.58
N VAL A 755 -22.27 -10.69 25.38
CA VAL A 755 -23.29 -9.77 25.94
C VAL A 755 -24.46 -9.51 24.99
N ALA A 756 -24.28 -9.68 23.68
CA ALA A 756 -25.32 -9.32 22.70
C ALA A 756 -25.72 -10.43 21.72
N GLY A 757 -25.07 -11.61 21.81
CA GLY A 757 -25.38 -12.76 20.95
C GLY A 757 -25.03 -12.55 19.49
N PHE A 758 -23.99 -11.80 19.25
CA PHE A 758 -23.45 -11.64 17.89
C PHE A 758 -22.91 -12.97 17.39
N SER A 759 -23.05 -13.24 16.08
CA SER A 759 -22.22 -14.25 15.44
C SER A 759 -20.76 -13.77 15.42
N PRO A 760 -19.78 -14.67 15.29
CA PRO A 760 -18.38 -14.27 15.16
C PRO A 760 -18.12 -13.32 13.99
N GLY A 761 -18.80 -13.51 12.84
CA GLY A 761 -18.73 -12.62 11.70
C GLY A 761 -19.31 -11.23 11.98
N GLU A 762 -20.52 -11.14 12.63
CA GLU A 762 -21.08 -9.86 13.06
C GLU A 762 -20.14 -9.13 14.04
N ALA A 763 -19.47 -9.87 14.93
CA ALA A 763 -18.53 -9.30 15.88
C ALA A 763 -17.28 -8.72 15.20
N ASP A 764 -16.76 -9.37 14.15
CA ASP A 764 -15.67 -8.81 13.34
C ASP A 764 -16.10 -7.58 12.54
N GLN A 765 -17.32 -7.58 11.99
CA GLN A 765 -17.89 -6.38 11.35
C GLN A 765 -18.02 -5.21 12.32
N LEU A 766 -18.45 -5.45 13.56
CA LEU A 766 -18.53 -4.42 14.61
C LEU A 766 -17.14 -3.85 14.92
N ARG A 767 -16.15 -4.71 15.10
CA ARG A 767 -14.76 -4.32 15.32
C ARG A 767 -14.23 -3.45 14.18
N GLN A 768 -14.45 -3.86 12.93
CA GLN A 768 -14.02 -3.10 11.75
C GLN A 768 -14.74 -1.74 11.65
N ALA A 769 -16.06 -1.71 11.88
CA ALA A 769 -16.85 -0.48 11.82
C ALA A 769 -16.43 0.51 12.90
N MET A 770 -16.21 0.04 14.13
CA MET A 770 -15.73 0.88 15.24
C MET A 770 -14.31 1.41 15.02
N GLY A 771 -13.43 0.62 14.36
CA GLY A 771 -12.07 1.01 14.02
C GLY A 771 -11.97 1.95 12.81
N SER A 772 -13.03 2.06 12.00
CA SER A 772 -13.07 2.90 10.81
C SER A 772 -14.05 4.06 11.01
N LYS A 773 -13.60 5.31 10.88
CA LYS A 773 -14.45 6.52 10.97
C LYS A 773 -15.44 6.70 9.80
N ARG A 774 -15.70 5.67 8.98
CA ARG A 774 -16.18 5.82 7.60
C ARG A 774 -17.60 5.37 7.29
N SER A 775 -18.29 4.73 8.19
CA SER A 775 -19.64 4.24 7.88
C SER A 775 -20.57 4.54 9.05
N THR A 776 -21.07 5.78 9.08
CA THR A 776 -22.03 6.22 10.09
C THR A 776 -23.26 5.31 10.10
N GLU A 777 -23.81 4.98 8.92
CA GLU A 777 -24.98 4.10 8.80
C GLU A 777 -24.72 2.65 9.26
N ARG A 778 -23.59 2.07 8.83
CA ARG A 778 -23.19 0.71 9.26
C ARG A 778 -22.95 0.68 10.75
N MET A 779 -22.32 1.71 11.28
CA MET A 779 -22.05 1.84 12.70
C MET A 779 -23.35 1.98 13.52
N GLU A 780 -24.29 2.82 13.09
CA GLU A 780 -25.59 2.99 13.75
C GLU A 780 -26.41 1.69 13.72
N ARG A 781 -26.44 0.98 12.62
CA ARG A 781 -27.12 -0.32 12.52
C ARG A 781 -26.52 -1.36 13.46
N LEU A 782 -25.19 -1.48 13.49
CA LEU A 782 -24.50 -2.43 14.39
C LEU A 782 -24.64 -2.01 15.86
N ARG A 783 -24.68 -0.70 16.15
CA ARG A 783 -25.00 -0.17 17.47
C ARG A 783 -26.40 -0.57 17.92
N GLY A 784 -27.43 -0.36 17.07
CA GLY A 784 -28.79 -0.78 17.33
C GLY A 784 -28.88 -2.27 17.66
N ARG A 785 -28.29 -3.12 16.81
CA ARG A 785 -28.22 -4.57 16.99
C ARG A 785 -27.53 -4.98 18.29
N LEU A 786 -26.46 -4.25 18.70
CA LEU A 786 -25.75 -4.50 19.96
C LEU A 786 -26.63 -4.20 21.17
N TYR A 787 -27.34 -3.06 21.18
CA TYR A 787 -28.26 -2.71 22.27
C TYR A 787 -29.45 -3.65 22.36
N GLU A 788 -30.05 -4.05 21.23
CA GLU A 788 -31.11 -5.05 21.17
C GLU A 788 -30.66 -6.40 21.75
N GLY A 789 -29.45 -6.86 21.37
CA GLY A 789 -28.89 -8.10 21.86
C GLY A 789 -28.56 -8.05 23.36
N MET A 790 -28.04 -6.92 23.85
CA MET A 790 -27.81 -6.70 25.30
C MET A 790 -29.14 -6.69 26.08
N ALA A 791 -30.15 -5.99 25.58
CA ALA A 791 -31.48 -5.94 26.19
C ALA A 791 -32.11 -7.33 26.27
N ALA A 792 -32.01 -8.16 25.23
CA ALA A 792 -32.49 -9.55 25.23
C ALA A 792 -31.81 -10.42 26.29
N ARG A 793 -30.63 -10.01 26.81
CA ARG A 793 -29.87 -10.68 27.87
C ARG A 793 -29.96 -9.96 29.21
N GLY A 794 -30.89 -9.01 29.33
CA GLY A 794 -31.15 -8.26 30.57
C GLY A 794 -30.16 -7.14 30.86
N ILE A 795 -29.32 -6.74 29.89
CA ILE A 795 -28.35 -5.65 30.04
C ILE A 795 -28.97 -4.39 29.44
N THR A 796 -29.36 -3.42 30.26
CA THR A 796 -30.05 -2.19 29.87
C THR A 796 -29.52 -0.96 30.60
N GLY A 797 -29.90 0.25 30.18
CA GLY A 797 -29.55 1.50 30.86
C GLY A 797 -28.06 1.78 30.90
N SER A 798 -27.59 2.36 31.98
CA SER A 798 -26.21 2.83 32.15
C SER A 798 -25.15 1.71 31.98
N VAL A 799 -25.49 0.46 32.34
CA VAL A 799 -24.57 -0.67 32.16
C VAL A 799 -24.33 -0.94 30.66
N ALA A 800 -25.39 -0.91 29.85
CA ALA A 800 -25.30 -1.08 28.41
C ALA A 800 -24.49 0.06 27.77
N ASP A 801 -24.73 1.31 28.20
CA ASP A 801 -23.99 2.49 27.74
C ASP A 801 -22.50 2.40 28.09
N GLU A 802 -22.17 1.96 29.29
CA GLU A 802 -20.78 1.80 29.73
C GLU A 802 -20.05 0.68 28.95
N ILE A 803 -20.72 -0.44 28.67
CA ILE A 803 -20.20 -1.52 27.84
C ILE A 803 -19.93 -0.98 26.43
N TYR A 804 -20.89 -0.28 25.82
CA TYR A 804 -20.72 0.31 24.49
C TYR A 804 -19.57 1.32 24.45
N ALA A 805 -19.48 2.21 25.45
CA ALA A 805 -18.40 3.20 25.54
C ALA A 805 -17.03 2.54 25.65
N LYS A 806 -16.90 1.43 26.40
CA LYS A 806 -15.66 0.65 26.48
C LYS A 806 -15.33 -0.03 25.15
N LEU A 807 -16.30 -0.65 24.49
CA LEU A 807 -16.11 -1.26 23.17
C LEU A 807 -15.64 -0.22 22.15
N ALA A 808 -16.31 0.94 22.09
CA ALA A 808 -15.99 2.02 21.15
C ALA A 808 -14.60 2.65 21.41
N ALA A 809 -14.27 2.90 22.67
CA ALA A 809 -12.95 3.41 23.05
C ALA A 809 -11.84 2.42 22.70
N PHE A 810 -12.11 1.12 22.84
CA PHE A 810 -11.13 0.07 22.67
C PHE A 810 -10.92 -0.35 21.21
N ALA A 811 -11.94 -0.21 20.35
CA ALA A 811 -11.88 -0.61 18.95
C ALA A 811 -10.74 0.04 18.16
N ASN A 812 -10.37 1.27 18.53
CA ASN A 812 -9.26 2.00 17.89
C ASN A 812 -7.87 1.60 18.41
N PHE A 813 -7.79 0.85 19.51
CA PHE A 813 -6.55 0.67 20.28
C PHE A 813 -6.26 -0.78 20.66
N GLY A 814 -7.18 -1.71 20.45
CA GLY A 814 -6.98 -3.13 20.72
C GLY A 814 -5.80 -3.68 19.91
N PHE A 815 -4.99 -4.54 20.55
CA PHE A 815 -3.89 -5.22 19.89
C PHE A 815 -4.34 -6.61 19.44
N PRO A 816 -3.88 -7.16 18.30
CA PRO A 816 -4.19 -8.54 17.94
C PRO A 816 -3.56 -9.53 18.93
N GLU A 817 -4.37 -10.35 19.60
CA GLU A 817 -3.89 -11.38 20.56
C GLU A 817 -2.97 -12.36 19.85
N SER A 818 -3.36 -12.79 18.66
CA SER A 818 -2.58 -13.68 17.79
C SER A 818 -1.18 -13.15 17.45
N HIS A 819 -1.05 -11.85 17.22
CA HIS A 819 0.25 -11.21 17.00
C HIS A 819 1.10 -11.21 18.28
N SER A 820 0.50 -10.89 19.43
CA SER A 820 1.18 -10.99 20.73
C SER A 820 1.67 -12.40 21.02
N VAL A 821 0.85 -13.41 20.73
CA VAL A 821 1.20 -14.82 20.91
C VAL A 821 2.40 -15.19 20.05
N SER A 822 2.37 -14.86 18.76
CA SER A 822 3.49 -15.15 17.84
C SER A 822 4.80 -14.52 18.32
N PHE A 823 4.74 -13.30 18.83
CA PHE A 823 5.93 -12.61 19.38
C PHE A 823 6.37 -13.14 20.75
N ALA A 824 5.44 -13.53 21.60
CA ALA A 824 5.76 -14.12 22.91
C ALA A 824 6.58 -15.41 22.79
N TYR A 825 6.39 -16.20 21.73
CA TYR A 825 7.25 -17.36 21.43
C TYR A 825 8.70 -16.94 21.23
N LEU A 826 8.94 -15.87 20.49
CA LEU A 826 10.30 -15.37 20.26
C LEU A 826 10.89 -14.69 21.50
N VAL A 827 10.04 -14.00 22.30
CA VAL A 827 10.45 -13.46 23.62
C VAL A 827 10.95 -14.58 24.49
N TYR A 828 10.16 -15.65 24.65
CA TYR A 828 10.50 -16.76 25.53
C TYR A 828 11.74 -17.48 25.03
N ALA A 829 11.82 -17.84 23.75
CA ALA A 829 12.97 -18.52 23.17
C ALA A 829 14.26 -17.71 23.34
N SER A 830 14.24 -16.41 22.98
CA SER A 830 15.42 -15.55 23.15
C SER A 830 15.83 -15.33 24.61
N ALA A 831 14.87 -15.32 25.53
CA ALA A 831 15.15 -15.25 26.96
C ALA A 831 15.76 -16.55 27.49
N TRP A 832 15.28 -17.70 27.01
CA TRP A 832 15.82 -19.01 27.37
C TRP A 832 17.27 -19.19 26.91
N PHE A 833 17.56 -18.84 25.66
CA PHE A 833 18.95 -18.88 25.15
C PHE A 833 19.88 -17.84 25.79
N LYS A 834 19.35 -16.76 26.37
CA LYS A 834 20.13 -15.79 27.11
C LYS A 834 20.51 -16.33 28.49
N LEU A 835 19.64 -17.11 29.15
CA LEU A 835 19.86 -17.71 30.46
C LEU A 835 20.95 -18.77 30.41
#